data_482af0216d14e8edd6eec130d0d036d4
#
_entry.id   482af0216d14e8edd6eec130d0d036d4
#
_cell.length_a   1.000
_cell.length_b   1.000
_cell.length_c   1.000
_cell.angle_alpha   90.00
_cell.angle_beta   90.00
_cell.angle_gamma   90.00
#
_symmetry.space_group_name_H-M   'P 1'
#
loop_
_entity.id
_entity.type
_entity.pdbx_description
1 polymer ?
#
loop_
_entity_poly.entity_id
_entity_poly.type
_entity_poly.pdbx_seq_one_letter_code
_entity_poly.pdbx_strand_id
1 'polypeptide(L)'
;MTVKARNRLLALLWLGLAGVAATAMALASIYLYLKPGLPSVESLRDIRLQTPLRVYSRDMKLIGEFGEKRRNPITIEQTPEPFIKAILAAEDASFYSHNGVSIKGLMRAASQLIKTGSIQSGGSTLTMQVARNFFLSREQRFVRKFNEILLSLQIEQELTKDEILALYINKIFLGNRAYGFQAAAQVYYGKDIKDLNLAQWAMMAGLPKAPSTFNPLANPSRALVRRNWILMRMLDLGYINQDQYNQSITAPVTASYHSRDLDLDAPYIAEMARKEAVDLFGDNAYTDGYQVITTVDSRLQESARNALQHGLETYDARHGYRGPEQRLAPELLQDSDQLIDLLNEIPILGGLEPGVVTAVEPKKLQVQLRDRRVIELPWSNGLSSIRPYISESARGARLQSAEKMFAPGDVIRLRKVVKEKKGSNSSSEMIATAVDEPLNADPFADPESGDTEPAEPQVTEEWVLAQVPEAQGALVSIEPEDGAIRALVGGYDFRQSHFNRATQAARQPGSSFKPFIYASAIERGYTAASIINDAPIIFEETNLQDVWRPENDGGTFLGPTRLRMALYKSRNMVSIRLLQSLGLDYALGFVEGFGFERSKLARNLTIALGSSALTPLEMVRGYAAFANGGYRVEPYLVDRVLDVNGEVLYQALPLTVCDNCPEPGTGSETLSAEPVDLAELQLEGQGVDQGEEPAELHVLPVGPLDPSKSQARPRAPRAMSAETAYIMDSMLKDVIKKGTGRRALAMKRGDIAGKTGTTNGPRDAWFSGYSPYLATSAWVGFDSYGELGKNEYGGSAALPIWIDFMSSALEGLPERHLAQPDGIVTVRINPQNGLRTSYGGMFEIFRTNRVPGREVYNPYRNRYTDEDMDMPSHDSREDSLPEELF
;
A
#
# COMPACT_ATOMS: atom_id res chain seq x y z
N MET A 1 68.72 -63.45 3.71
CA MET A 1 67.29 -63.68 3.33
C MET A 1 67.21 -64.96 2.56
N THR A 2 66.49 -65.97 3.00
CA THR A 2 66.27 -67.19 2.27
C THR A 2 65.48 -66.97 1.02
N VAL A 3 65.76 -67.70 -0.09
CA VAL A 3 65.02 -67.57 -1.39
C VAL A 3 63.51 -67.64 -1.22
N LYS A 4 62.98 -68.41 -0.25
CA LYS A 4 61.58 -68.50 0.11
C LYS A 4 61.03 -67.20 0.70
N ALA A 5 61.79 -66.41 1.48
CA ALA A 5 61.41 -65.14 2.05
C ALA A 5 61.36 -64.07 0.97
N ARG A 6 62.26 -64.04 0.00
CA ARG A 6 62.28 -63.13 -1.16
C ARG A 6 61.08 -63.34 -2.09
N ASN A 7 60.78 -64.63 -2.35
CA ASN A 7 59.59 -64.92 -3.21
C ASN A 7 58.26 -64.60 -2.55
N ARG A 8 58.14 -64.74 -1.22
CA ARG A 8 56.93 -64.26 -0.48
C ARG A 8 56.85 -62.75 -0.47
N LEU A 9 57.93 -62.04 -0.35
CA LEU A 9 57.92 -60.54 -0.41
C LEU A 9 57.54 -60.06 -1.81
N LEU A 10 58.09 -60.67 -2.86
CA LEU A 10 57.74 -60.40 -4.26
C LEU A 10 56.26 -60.69 -4.53
N ALA A 11 55.72 -61.80 -4.02
CA ALA A 11 54.30 -62.13 -4.18
C ALA A 11 53.38 -61.12 -3.46
N LEU A 12 53.73 -60.65 -2.27
CA LEU A 12 53.03 -59.63 -1.56
C LEU A 12 53.10 -58.28 -2.30
N LEU A 13 54.25 -57.95 -2.90
CA LEU A 13 54.43 -56.75 -3.70
C LEU A 13 53.59 -56.80 -4.98
N TRP A 14 53.51 -57.92 -5.70
CA TRP A 14 52.66 -58.15 -6.85
C TRP A 14 51.18 -58.14 -6.48
N LEU A 15 50.76 -58.71 -5.34
CA LEU A 15 49.39 -58.62 -4.84
C LEU A 15 48.99 -57.18 -4.49
N GLY A 16 49.95 -56.46 -3.88
CA GLY A 16 49.75 -55.00 -3.63
C GLY A 16 49.59 -54.22 -4.92
N LEU A 17 50.44 -54.45 -5.92
CA LEU A 17 50.41 -53.81 -7.23
C LEU A 17 49.08 -54.14 -7.99
N ALA A 18 48.67 -55.39 -7.95
CA ALA A 18 47.41 -55.85 -8.55
C ALA A 18 46.19 -55.22 -7.85
N GLY A 19 46.27 -55.13 -6.52
CA GLY A 19 45.20 -54.39 -5.74
C GLY A 19 45.11 -52.92 -6.11
N VAL A 20 46.27 -52.25 -6.26
CA VAL A 20 46.30 -50.82 -6.70
C VAL A 20 45.76 -50.70 -8.13
N ALA A 21 46.17 -51.59 -9.06
CA ALA A 21 45.69 -51.58 -10.45
C ALA A 21 44.16 -51.85 -10.54
N ALA A 22 43.67 -52.81 -9.77
CA ALA A 22 42.22 -53.11 -9.71
C ALA A 22 41.41 -51.92 -9.16
N THR A 23 41.93 -51.29 -8.13
CA THR A 23 41.30 -50.04 -7.54
C THR A 23 41.31 -48.90 -8.55
N ALA A 24 42.43 -48.69 -9.26
CA ALA A 24 42.55 -47.66 -10.30
C ALA A 24 41.59 -47.93 -11.46
N MET A 25 41.45 -49.19 -11.89
CA MET A 25 40.50 -49.57 -12.95
C MET A 25 39.04 -49.40 -12.53
N ALA A 26 38.70 -49.74 -11.28
CA ALA A 26 37.36 -49.52 -10.73
C ALA A 26 37.02 -48.02 -10.66
N LEU A 27 37.97 -47.18 -10.20
CA LEU A 27 37.77 -45.71 -10.16
C LEU A 27 37.64 -45.13 -11.58
N ALA A 28 38.45 -45.59 -12.56
CA ALA A 28 38.37 -45.17 -13.94
C ALA A 28 37.01 -45.58 -14.57
N SER A 29 36.51 -46.79 -14.30
CA SER A 29 35.22 -47.28 -14.77
C SER A 29 34.06 -46.42 -14.18
N ILE A 30 34.10 -46.12 -12.89
CA ILE A 30 33.16 -45.25 -12.23
C ILE A 30 33.19 -43.83 -12.84
N TYR A 31 34.37 -43.30 -13.10
CA TYR A 31 34.53 -41.97 -13.73
C TYR A 31 33.92 -41.94 -15.15
N LEU A 32 34.25 -42.95 -16.00
CA LEU A 32 33.71 -43.02 -17.37
C LEU A 32 32.20 -43.25 -17.41
N TYR A 33 31.65 -43.93 -16.42
CA TYR A 33 30.21 -44.16 -16.29
C TYR A 33 29.45 -42.90 -15.85
N LEU A 34 30.02 -42.12 -14.91
CA LEU A 34 29.35 -40.93 -14.33
C LEU A 34 29.57 -39.66 -15.16
N LYS A 35 30.70 -39.52 -15.86
CA LYS A 35 31.07 -38.31 -16.62
C LYS A 35 30.01 -37.84 -17.63
N PRO A 36 29.33 -38.67 -18.42
CA PRO A 36 28.31 -38.22 -19.37
C PRO A 36 27.05 -37.65 -18.73
N GLY A 37 26.78 -37.98 -17.46
CA GLY A 37 25.61 -37.51 -16.71
C GLY A 37 25.90 -36.33 -15.81
N LEU A 38 27.11 -35.77 -15.81
CA LEU A 38 27.44 -34.59 -15.01
C LEU A 38 27.00 -33.32 -15.72
N PRO A 39 26.35 -32.37 -15.02
CA PRO A 39 25.99 -31.06 -15.57
C PRO A 39 27.24 -30.23 -15.90
N SER A 40 27.11 -29.32 -16.88
CA SER A 40 28.16 -28.35 -17.24
C SER A 40 28.45 -27.41 -16.09
N VAL A 41 29.71 -27.27 -15.71
CA VAL A 41 30.15 -26.36 -14.64
C VAL A 41 30.26 -24.90 -15.14
N GLU A 42 30.35 -24.67 -16.45
CA GLU A 42 30.37 -23.34 -17.08
C GLU A 42 29.13 -22.51 -16.70
N SER A 43 28.00 -23.19 -16.50
CA SER A 43 26.77 -22.54 -16.02
C SER A 43 26.92 -21.89 -14.64
N LEU A 44 27.96 -22.18 -13.85
CA LEU A 44 28.21 -21.51 -12.56
C LEU A 44 28.63 -20.03 -12.70
N ARG A 45 29.25 -19.67 -13.84
CA ARG A 45 29.64 -18.27 -14.11
C ARG A 45 28.45 -17.37 -14.41
N ASP A 46 27.39 -17.96 -14.98
CA ASP A 46 26.19 -17.22 -15.40
C ASP A 46 24.99 -17.46 -14.47
N ILE A 47 25.20 -18.10 -13.32
CA ILE A 47 24.10 -18.34 -12.39
C ILE A 47 23.61 -17.04 -11.80
N ARG A 48 22.46 -16.57 -12.29
CA ARG A 48 21.65 -15.58 -11.60
C ARG A 48 21.03 -16.22 -10.37
N LEU A 49 21.50 -15.82 -9.19
CA LEU A 49 20.88 -16.26 -7.94
C LEU A 49 19.47 -15.68 -7.89
N GLN A 50 18.46 -16.54 -7.70
CA GLN A 50 17.07 -16.07 -7.55
C GLN A 50 17.00 -14.99 -6.48
N THR A 51 16.72 -13.76 -6.89
CA THR A 51 16.55 -12.59 -6.02
C THR A 51 15.07 -12.22 -6.02
N PRO A 52 14.46 -11.91 -4.88
CA PRO A 52 13.05 -11.57 -4.82
C PRO A 52 12.75 -10.25 -5.53
N LEU A 53 11.51 -10.13 -6.03
CA LEU A 53 10.93 -8.88 -6.50
C LEU A 53 10.84 -7.90 -5.32
N ARG A 54 11.27 -6.67 -5.53
CA ARG A 54 11.16 -5.58 -4.55
C ARG A 54 10.34 -4.44 -5.11
N VAL A 55 9.43 -3.94 -4.29
CA VAL A 55 8.57 -2.80 -4.64
C VAL A 55 8.95 -1.61 -3.77
N TYR A 56 9.17 -0.47 -4.40
CA TYR A 56 9.56 0.77 -3.74
C TYR A 56 8.58 1.90 -4.04
N SER A 57 8.44 2.85 -3.12
CA SER A 57 7.84 4.16 -3.37
C SER A 57 8.73 5.00 -4.30
N ARG A 58 8.22 6.14 -4.80
CA ARG A 58 9.00 7.07 -5.63
C ARG A 58 10.24 7.63 -4.90
N ASP A 59 10.15 7.76 -3.59
CA ASP A 59 11.23 8.22 -2.69
C ASP A 59 12.04 7.05 -2.10
N MET A 60 12.00 5.88 -2.76
CA MET A 60 12.82 4.69 -2.49
C MET A 60 12.60 4.05 -1.12
N LYS A 61 11.41 4.16 -0.54
CA LYS A 61 11.00 3.38 0.63
C LYS A 61 10.53 2.00 0.22
N LEU A 62 11.01 0.94 0.87
CA LEU A 62 10.60 -0.43 0.58
C LEU A 62 9.15 -0.65 1.02
N ILE A 63 8.28 -0.99 0.07
CA ILE A 63 6.85 -1.27 0.29
C ILE A 63 6.58 -2.77 0.39
N GLY A 64 7.30 -3.59 -0.37
CA GLY A 64 7.09 -5.04 -0.40
C GLY A 64 8.25 -5.82 -1.00
N GLU A 65 8.35 -7.10 -0.60
CA GLU A 65 9.30 -8.05 -1.15
C GLU A 65 8.57 -9.39 -1.41
N PHE A 66 8.63 -9.88 -2.65
CA PHE A 66 7.92 -11.07 -3.10
C PHE A 66 8.88 -12.11 -3.68
N GLY A 67 8.79 -13.34 -3.22
CA GLY A 67 9.61 -14.48 -3.64
C GLY A 67 9.70 -15.52 -2.52
N GLU A 68 9.92 -16.79 -2.89
CA GLU A 68 10.03 -17.89 -1.92
C GLU A 68 11.29 -17.79 -1.05
N LYS A 69 12.36 -17.22 -1.61
CA LYS A 69 13.70 -17.25 -1.02
C LYS A 69 14.18 -15.83 -0.72
N ARG A 70 14.45 -15.57 0.53
CA ARG A 70 15.12 -14.33 0.93
C ARG A 70 16.58 -14.43 0.55
N ARG A 71 17.05 -13.62 -0.40
CA ARG A 71 18.44 -13.53 -0.82
C ARG A 71 18.86 -12.08 -0.93
N ASN A 72 20.06 -11.81 -0.48
CA ASN A 72 20.76 -10.56 -0.65
C ASN A 72 22.23 -10.90 -0.98
N PRO A 73 22.57 -11.09 -2.29
CA PRO A 73 23.94 -11.47 -2.67
C PRO A 73 24.93 -10.38 -2.27
N ILE A 74 26.09 -10.80 -1.80
CA ILE A 74 27.24 -9.93 -1.49
C ILE A 74 28.48 -10.45 -2.21
N THR A 75 29.39 -9.54 -2.54
CA THR A 75 30.69 -9.91 -3.11
C THR A 75 31.66 -10.36 -2.01
N ILE A 76 32.77 -10.98 -2.41
CA ILE A 76 33.79 -11.42 -1.44
C ILE A 76 34.43 -10.23 -0.72
N GLU A 77 34.61 -9.10 -1.44
CA GLU A 77 35.18 -7.86 -0.92
C GLU A 77 34.25 -7.20 0.12
N GLN A 78 32.94 -7.40 -0.01
CA GLN A 78 31.93 -6.93 0.97
C GLN A 78 31.83 -7.83 2.20
N THR A 79 32.45 -9.01 2.15
CA THR A 79 32.40 -9.98 3.24
C THR A 79 33.54 -9.74 4.24
N PRO A 80 33.26 -9.52 5.55
CA PRO A 80 34.30 -9.27 6.53
C PRO A 80 35.30 -10.42 6.64
N GLU A 81 36.60 -10.11 6.63
CA GLU A 81 37.67 -11.11 6.73
C GLU A 81 37.56 -12.00 7.99
N PRO A 82 37.23 -11.47 9.20
CA PRO A 82 37.02 -12.31 10.36
C PRO A 82 35.86 -13.30 10.21
N PHE A 83 34.81 -12.94 9.43
CA PHE A 83 33.72 -13.85 9.13
C PHE A 83 34.14 -14.96 8.16
N ILE A 84 34.92 -14.63 7.12
CA ILE A 84 35.51 -15.63 6.23
C ILE A 84 36.33 -16.64 7.06
N LYS A 85 37.18 -16.18 7.98
CA LYS A 85 37.94 -17.01 8.90
C LYS A 85 37.07 -17.92 9.77
N ALA A 86 35.90 -17.40 10.22
CA ALA A 86 34.94 -18.20 10.99
C ALA A 86 34.31 -19.33 10.14
N ILE A 87 33.95 -19.05 8.88
CA ILE A 87 33.47 -20.10 7.94
C ILE A 87 34.55 -21.15 7.71
N LEU A 88 35.81 -20.75 7.42
CA LEU A 88 36.91 -21.65 7.18
C LEU A 88 37.20 -22.53 8.42
N ALA A 89 37.21 -21.96 9.60
CA ALA A 89 37.38 -22.69 10.86
C ALA A 89 36.24 -23.69 11.09
N ALA A 90 35.01 -23.34 10.71
CA ALA A 90 33.80 -24.16 10.91
C ALA A 90 33.69 -25.31 9.94
N GLU A 91 34.02 -25.11 8.64
CA GLU A 91 33.70 -26.00 7.55
C GLU A 91 34.94 -26.58 6.86
N ASP A 92 35.99 -25.79 6.57
CA ASP A 92 37.14 -26.23 5.78
C ASP A 92 38.38 -25.37 6.03
N ALA A 93 39.13 -25.64 7.09
CA ALA A 93 40.31 -24.84 7.45
C ALA A 93 41.46 -24.96 6.40
N SER A 94 41.41 -25.92 5.49
CA SER A 94 42.39 -26.14 4.43
C SER A 94 41.90 -25.70 3.04
N PHE A 95 40.86 -24.97 2.94
CA PHE A 95 40.17 -24.59 1.69
C PHE A 95 41.10 -24.04 0.62
N TYR A 96 41.99 -23.12 0.99
CA TYR A 96 42.94 -22.50 0.05
C TYR A 96 44.14 -23.40 -0.31
N SER A 97 44.29 -24.55 0.34
CA SER A 97 45.46 -25.42 0.16
C SER A 97 45.20 -26.73 -0.60
N HIS A 98 43.98 -27.03 -0.95
CA HIS A 98 43.62 -28.25 -1.73
C HIS A 98 42.80 -27.88 -2.98
N ASN A 99 42.75 -28.79 -3.96
CA ASN A 99 42.03 -28.63 -5.23
C ASN A 99 40.68 -29.38 -5.17
N GLY A 100 39.70 -28.80 -4.49
CA GLY A 100 38.34 -29.32 -4.43
C GLY A 100 38.07 -30.42 -3.41
N VAL A 101 39.06 -31.29 -3.15
CA VAL A 101 38.96 -32.45 -2.26
C VAL A 101 40.11 -32.48 -1.28
N SER A 102 39.79 -32.60 0.01
CA SER A 102 40.82 -32.78 1.06
C SER A 102 41.11 -34.25 1.31
N ILE A 103 42.24 -34.75 0.80
CA ILE A 103 42.70 -36.16 1.00
C ILE A 103 42.87 -36.46 2.49
N LYS A 104 43.46 -35.54 3.28
CA LYS A 104 43.58 -35.68 4.73
C LYS A 104 42.21 -35.79 5.42
N GLY A 105 41.24 -35.03 4.97
CA GLY A 105 39.83 -35.06 5.45
C GLY A 105 39.17 -36.42 5.15
N LEU A 106 39.33 -36.93 3.93
CA LEU A 106 38.79 -38.22 3.51
C LEU A 106 39.42 -39.40 4.28
N MET A 107 40.75 -39.40 4.44
CA MET A 107 41.47 -40.44 5.22
C MET A 107 41.05 -40.43 6.69
N ARG A 108 40.90 -39.26 7.31
CA ARG A 108 40.37 -39.11 8.66
C ARG A 108 38.94 -39.67 8.79
N ALA A 109 38.04 -39.33 7.89
CA ALA A 109 36.65 -39.82 7.88
C ALA A 109 36.61 -41.36 7.70
N ALA A 110 37.42 -41.91 6.80
CA ALA A 110 37.52 -43.34 6.58
C ALA A 110 38.09 -44.08 7.81
N SER A 111 39.17 -43.57 8.43
CA SER A 111 39.74 -44.11 9.66
C SER A 111 38.73 -44.10 10.82
N GLN A 112 37.95 -43.06 10.98
CA GLN A 112 36.90 -42.98 12.00
C GLN A 112 35.77 -43.97 11.72
N LEU A 113 35.29 -44.10 10.47
CA LEU A 113 34.28 -45.08 10.08
C LEU A 113 34.73 -46.52 10.42
N ILE A 114 36.01 -46.86 10.11
CA ILE A 114 36.58 -48.17 10.43
C ILE A 114 36.67 -48.41 11.94
N LYS A 115 37.02 -47.37 12.73
CA LYS A 115 37.21 -47.49 14.19
C LYS A 115 35.88 -47.50 14.97
N THR A 116 34.89 -46.76 14.53
CA THR A 116 33.67 -46.51 15.33
C THR A 116 32.37 -47.05 14.70
N GLY A 117 32.47 -47.62 13.46
CA GLY A 117 31.29 -48.08 12.71
C GLY A 117 30.31 -46.97 12.29
N SER A 118 30.62 -45.69 12.60
CA SER A 118 29.77 -44.56 12.30
C SER A 118 30.58 -43.36 11.80
N ILE A 119 29.94 -42.56 10.91
CA ILE A 119 30.57 -41.34 10.38
C ILE A 119 30.39 -40.22 11.41
N GLN A 120 31.43 -39.95 12.22
CA GLN A 120 31.39 -38.92 13.27
C GLN A 120 31.92 -37.54 12.79
N SER A 121 32.75 -37.47 11.76
CA SER A 121 33.27 -36.25 11.18
C SER A 121 33.06 -36.17 9.68
N GLY A 122 32.63 -35.01 9.15
CA GLY A 122 32.49 -34.77 7.73
C GLY A 122 33.82 -34.61 7.03
N GLY A 123 34.01 -35.31 5.90
CA GLY A 123 35.16 -35.14 4.98
C GLY A 123 34.79 -34.32 3.74
N SER A 124 33.73 -33.55 3.76
CA SER A 124 33.30 -32.72 2.64
C SER A 124 33.95 -31.34 2.73
N THR A 125 34.48 -30.85 1.62
CA THR A 125 35.07 -29.52 1.47
C THR A 125 33.99 -28.47 1.14
N LEU A 126 34.30 -27.18 1.19
CA LEU A 126 33.42 -26.08 0.75
C LEU A 126 33.03 -26.27 -0.74
N THR A 127 34.00 -26.62 -1.61
CA THR A 127 33.74 -26.88 -3.03
C THR A 127 32.77 -28.05 -3.25
N MET A 128 32.89 -29.14 -2.47
CA MET A 128 31.90 -30.23 -2.51
C MET A 128 30.54 -29.84 -2.04
N GLN A 129 30.43 -28.87 -1.10
CA GLN A 129 29.15 -28.32 -0.67
C GLN A 129 28.53 -27.41 -1.73
N VAL A 130 29.34 -26.62 -2.46
CA VAL A 130 28.91 -25.85 -3.63
C VAL A 130 28.40 -26.82 -4.70
N ALA A 131 29.16 -27.84 -5.09
CA ALA A 131 28.72 -28.85 -6.06
C ALA A 131 27.37 -29.49 -5.69
N ARG A 132 27.20 -29.85 -4.42
CA ARG A 132 25.94 -30.39 -3.90
C ARG A 132 24.77 -29.41 -3.98
N ASN A 133 24.98 -28.14 -3.60
CA ASN A 133 23.91 -27.15 -3.48
C ASN A 133 23.44 -26.62 -4.85
N PHE A 134 24.24 -26.72 -5.90
CA PHE A 134 23.92 -26.25 -7.24
C PHE A 134 23.42 -27.35 -8.17
N PHE A 135 24.00 -28.54 -8.11
CA PHE A 135 23.83 -29.57 -9.14
C PHE A 135 23.14 -30.86 -8.68
N LEU A 136 23.02 -31.11 -7.36
CA LEU A 136 22.61 -32.43 -6.91
C LEU A 136 21.31 -32.40 -6.12
N SER A 137 20.35 -33.29 -6.50
CA SER A 137 19.12 -33.54 -5.75
C SER A 137 19.34 -34.43 -4.52
N ARG A 138 18.32 -34.54 -3.64
CA ARG A 138 18.41 -35.30 -2.37
C ARG A 138 18.43 -36.83 -2.55
N GLU A 139 18.22 -37.36 -3.73
CA GLU A 139 18.09 -38.79 -4.02
C GLU A 139 19.45 -39.46 -4.29
N GLN A 140 19.66 -40.67 -3.84
CA GLN A 140 20.84 -41.57 -4.03
C GLN A 140 22.11 -41.16 -3.25
N ARG A 141 22.31 -41.74 -2.07
CA ARG A 141 23.41 -41.38 -1.15
C ARG A 141 24.85 -41.67 -1.65
N PHE A 142 25.12 -42.79 -2.32
CA PHE A 142 26.48 -43.15 -2.72
C PHE A 142 26.91 -42.55 -4.06
N VAL A 143 26.08 -42.63 -5.10
CA VAL A 143 26.34 -42.03 -6.42
C VAL A 143 26.51 -40.51 -6.27
N ARG A 144 25.68 -39.89 -5.46
CA ARG A 144 25.80 -38.46 -5.16
C ARG A 144 27.16 -38.07 -4.61
N LYS A 145 27.77 -38.89 -3.72
CA LYS A 145 29.07 -38.55 -3.14
C LYS A 145 30.20 -38.62 -4.16
N PHE A 146 30.15 -39.53 -5.11
CA PHE A 146 31.09 -39.56 -6.22
C PHE A 146 30.89 -38.35 -7.15
N ASN A 147 29.66 -38.01 -7.45
CA ASN A 147 29.34 -36.79 -8.25
C ASN A 147 29.81 -35.51 -7.54
N GLU A 148 29.63 -35.38 -6.22
CA GLU A 148 30.18 -34.26 -5.41
C GLU A 148 31.69 -34.13 -5.60
N ILE A 149 32.44 -35.26 -5.57
CA ILE A 149 33.88 -35.25 -5.75
C ILE A 149 34.26 -34.84 -7.18
N LEU A 150 33.65 -35.45 -8.21
CA LEU A 150 33.96 -35.16 -9.60
C LEU A 150 33.65 -33.72 -9.97
N LEU A 151 32.48 -33.25 -9.57
CA LEU A 151 32.05 -31.84 -9.80
C LEU A 151 32.98 -30.87 -9.05
N SER A 152 33.42 -31.20 -7.82
CA SER A 152 34.30 -30.29 -7.09
C SER A 152 35.67 -30.15 -7.75
N LEU A 153 36.18 -31.20 -8.39
CA LEU A 153 37.42 -31.14 -9.17
C LEU A 153 37.26 -30.31 -10.45
N GLN A 154 36.10 -30.38 -11.10
CA GLN A 154 35.80 -29.56 -12.27
C GLN A 154 35.59 -28.08 -11.89
N ILE A 155 34.86 -27.81 -10.80
CA ILE A 155 34.64 -26.44 -10.28
C ILE A 155 35.96 -25.73 -10.00
N GLU A 156 36.94 -26.43 -9.39
CA GLU A 156 38.27 -25.87 -9.08
C GLU A 156 39.16 -25.64 -10.33
N GLN A 157 38.81 -26.23 -11.47
CA GLN A 157 39.48 -25.98 -12.74
C GLN A 157 38.93 -24.71 -13.43
N GLU A 158 37.67 -24.44 -13.22
CA GLU A 158 36.95 -23.34 -13.88
C GLU A 158 36.83 -22.05 -13.06
N LEU A 159 36.82 -22.15 -11.71
CA LEU A 159 36.62 -21.05 -10.80
C LEU A 159 37.78 -20.88 -9.82
N THR A 160 38.06 -19.64 -9.46
CA THR A 160 39.01 -19.32 -8.38
C THR A 160 38.43 -19.65 -7.00
N LYS A 161 39.29 -19.75 -6.00
CA LYS A 161 38.87 -19.99 -4.61
C LYS A 161 37.91 -18.96 -4.09
N ASP A 162 38.09 -17.69 -4.43
CA ASP A 162 37.25 -16.58 -3.98
C ASP A 162 35.90 -16.63 -4.66
N GLU A 163 35.81 -16.97 -5.94
CA GLU A 163 34.52 -17.20 -6.64
C GLU A 163 33.76 -18.39 -6.03
N ILE A 164 34.44 -19.50 -5.71
CA ILE A 164 33.81 -20.66 -5.04
C ILE A 164 33.28 -20.28 -3.66
N LEU A 165 34.06 -19.50 -2.90
CA LEU A 165 33.63 -19.00 -1.58
C LEU A 165 32.46 -18.04 -1.68
N ALA A 166 32.45 -17.12 -2.66
CA ALA A 166 31.33 -16.23 -2.93
C ALA A 166 30.05 -17.01 -3.26
N LEU A 167 30.14 -18.04 -4.13
CA LEU A 167 29.01 -18.92 -4.42
C LEU A 167 28.47 -19.61 -3.15
N TYR A 168 29.35 -20.09 -2.28
CA TYR A 168 28.98 -20.72 -1.01
C TYR A 168 28.25 -19.76 -0.10
N ILE A 169 28.84 -18.57 0.12
CA ILE A 169 28.29 -17.52 1.01
C ILE A 169 26.89 -17.10 0.59
N ASN A 170 26.61 -17.04 -0.71
CA ASN A 170 25.33 -16.56 -1.25
C ASN A 170 24.26 -17.64 -1.47
N LYS A 171 24.64 -18.95 -1.54
CA LYS A 171 23.69 -20.04 -1.86
C LYS A 171 23.17 -20.81 -0.67
N ILE A 172 23.98 -20.94 0.40
CA ILE A 172 23.70 -21.85 1.51
C ILE A 172 22.39 -21.50 2.22
N PHE A 173 21.57 -22.52 2.53
CA PHE A 173 20.37 -22.35 3.36
C PHE A 173 20.73 -22.31 4.84
N LEU A 174 20.22 -21.33 5.57
CA LEU A 174 20.60 -21.03 6.95
C LEU A 174 19.41 -21.00 7.93
N GLY A 175 18.26 -21.53 7.53
CA GLY A 175 17.03 -21.51 8.32
C GLY A 175 16.16 -20.27 8.07
N ASN A 176 14.93 -20.26 8.57
CA ASN A 176 14.00 -19.15 8.50
C ASN A 176 13.88 -18.51 7.10
N ARG A 177 13.86 -19.35 6.04
CA ARG A 177 13.85 -18.97 4.61
C ARG A 177 15.07 -18.15 4.16
N ALA A 178 16.10 -17.99 5.00
CA ALA A 178 17.31 -17.25 4.66
C ALA A 178 18.26 -18.12 3.81
N TYR A 179 18.59 -17.64 2.62
CA TYR A 179 19.56 -18.21 1.70
C TYR A 179 20.71 -17.22 1.52
N GLY A 180 21.93 -17.63 1.89
CA GLY A 180 23.11 -16.77 1.99
C GLY A 180 23.22 -16.03 3.33
N PHE A 181 24.46 -15.70 3.69
CA PHE A 181 24.76 -15.18 5.03
C PHE A 181 24.31 -13.75 5.25
N GLN A 182 24.26 -12.90 4.22
CA GLN A 182 23.72 -11.55 4.34
C GLN A 182 22.23 -11.57 4.71
N ALA A 183 21.46 -12.42 4.01
CA ALA A 183 20.05 -12.58 4.33
C ALA A 183 19.83 -13.15 5.74
N ALA A 184 20.70 -14.09 6.16
CA ALA A 184 20.63 -14.65 7.49
C ALA A 184 21.02 -13.63 8.57
N ALA A 185 22.04 -12.78 8.34
CA ALA A 185 22.39 -11.68 9.25
C ALA A 185 21.21 -10.74 9.49
N GLN A 186 20.49 -10.39 8.44
CA GLN A 186 19.28 -9.58 8.54
C GLN A 186 18.15 -10.30 9.29
N VAL A 187 17.94 -11.61 9.05
CA VAL A 187 16.88 -12.39 9.71
C VAL A 187 17.16 -12.60 11.21
N TYR A 188 18.42 -12.88 11.58
CA TYR A 188 18.77 -13.22 12.96
C TYR A 188 19.20 -12.02 13.82
N TYR A 189 19.65 -10.92 13.20
CA TYR A 189 20.21 -9.76 13.93
C TYR A 189 19.69 -8.40 13.44
N GLY A 190 18.88 -8.33 12.36
CA GLY A 190 18.41 -7.08 11.79
C GLY A 190 19.52 -6.16 11.25
N LYS A 191 20.71 -6.73 10.92
CA LYS A 191 21.91 -5.97 10.55
C LYS A 191 22.56 -6.55 9.30
N ASP A 192 23.37 -5.75 8.64
CA ASP A 192 24.25 -6.23 7.61
C ASP A 192 25.37 -7.07 8.23
N ILE A 193 25.87 -8.06 7.47
CA ILE A 193 26.90 -8.97 7.96
C ILE A 193 28.18 -8.26 8.39
N LYS A 194 28.51 -7.11 7.76
CA LYS A 194 29.66 -6.28 8.12
C LYS A 194 29.53 -5.62 9.51
N ASP A 195 28.31 -5.43 10.01
CA ASP A 195 28.00 -4.74 11.26
C ASP A 195 27.84 -5.70 12.45
N LEU A 196 28.04 -7.03 12.20
CA LEU A 196 28.06 -8.04 13.25
C LEU A 196 29.39 -8.06 13.99
N ASN A 197 29.38 -8.57 15.22
CA ASN A 197 30.60 -8.80 16.02
C ASN A 197 31.08 -10.24 15.88
N LEU A 198 32.29 -10.55 16.42
CA LEU A 198 32.95 -11.84 16.32
C LEU A 198 32.07 -13.00 16.86
N ALA A 199 31.37 -12.81 17.97
CA ALA A 199 30.49 -13.84 18.54
C ALA A 199 29.29 -14.12 17.62
N GLN A 200 28.74 -13.10 16.98
CA GLN A 200 27.64 -13.21 16.01
C GLN A 200 28.13 -13.88 14.71
N TRP A 201 29.31 -13.52 14.21
CA TRP A 201 29.90 -14.18 13.02
C TRP A 201 30.14 -15.68 13.29
N ALA A 202 30.69 -16.05 14.45
CA ALA A 202 30.86 -17.45 14.82
C ALA A 202 29.52 -18.20 14.96
N MET A 203 28.47 -17.54 15.44
CA MET A 203 27.11 -18.09 15.49
C MET A 203 26.59 -18.38 14.09
N MET A 204 26.73 -17.42 13.17
CA MET A 204 26.32 -17.55 11.77
C MET A 204 27.07 -18.66 11.06
N ALA A 205 28.39 -18.74 11.21
CA ALA A 205 29.22 -19.80 10.65
C ALA A 205 28.89 -21.21 11.20
N GLY A 206 28.13 -21.28 12.29
CA GLY A 206 27.64 -22.54 12.86
C GLY A 206 26.40 -23.14 12.17
N LEU A 207 25.61 -22.32 11.48
CA LEU A 207 24.32 -22.69 10.89
C LEU A 207 24.40 -23.72 9.76
N PRO A 208 25.34 -23.65 8.80
CA PRO A 208 25.41 -24.56 7.65
C PRO A 208 25.38 -26.05 8.00
N LYS A 209 25.94 -26.43 9.12
CA LYS A 209 26.02 -27.82 9.56
C LYS A 209 24.64 -28.45 9.75
N ALA A 210 23.71 -27.76 10.38
CA ALA A 210 22.32 -28.20 10.56
C ALA A 210 21.45 -26.97 10.95
N PRO A 211 20.90 -26.24 9.97
CA PRO A 211 20.22 -24.97 10.17
C PRO A 211 19.02 -25.01 11.13
N SER A 212 18.35 -26.16 11.26
CA SER A 212 17.26 -26.32 12.23
C SER A 212 17.79 -26.65 13.64
N THR A 213 18.86 -27.44 13.75
CA THR A 213 19.41 -27.89 15.03
C THR A 213 20.20 -26.81 15.75
N PHE A 214 20.97 -26.01 14.98
CA PHE A 214 21.83 -24.94 15.49
C PHE A 214 21.21 -23.55 15.32
N ASN A 215 19.88 -23.49 15.11
CA ASN A 215 19.13 -22.25 15.00
C ASN A 215 19.13 -21.51 16.35
N PRO A 216 19.67 -20.27 16.43
CA PRO A 216 19.76 -19.55 17.70
C PRO A 216 18.40 -19.09 18.23
N LEU A 217 17.34 -19.08 17.41
CA LEU A 217 15.98 -18.75 17.83
C LEU A 217 15.25 -19.97 18.41
N ALA A 218 15.35 -21.12 17.71
CA ALA A 218 14.65 -22.34 18.09
C ALA A 218 15.43 -23.16 19.15
N ASN A 219 16.77 -23.13 19.12
CA ASN A 219 17.65 -23.94 19.97
C ASN A 219 18.86 -23.14 20.46
N PRO A 220 18.69 -22.06 21.26
CA PRO A 220 19.78 -21.17 21.67
C PRO A 220 20.94 -21.90 22.36
N SER A 221 20.66 -22.87 23.21
CA SER A 221 21.71 -23.63 23.95
C SER A 221 22.58 -24.46 23.01
N ARG A 222 22.00 -25.12 21.99
CA ARG A 222 22.77 -25.89 21.00
C ARG A 222 23.58 -25.00 20.07
N ALA A 223 22.97 -23.86 19.68
CA ALA A 223 23.63 -22.85 18.87
C ALA A 223 24.84 -22.25 19.63
N LEU A 224 24.71 -21.97 20.94
CA LEU A 224 25.79 -21.50 21.79
C LEU A 224 26.97 -22.49 21.87
N VAL A 225 26.70 -23.79 22.07
CA VAL A 225 27.72 -24.82 22.06
C VAL A 225 28.47 -24.85 20.71
N ARG A 226 27.75 -24.74 19.60
CA ARG A 226 28.34 -24.73 18.25
C ARG A 226 29.17 -23.47 18.02
N ARG A 227 28.68 -22.29 18.40
CA ARG A 227 29.42 -21.02 18.36
C ARG A 227 30.75 -21.12 19.11
N ASN A 228 30.71 -21.58 20.35
CA ASN A 228 31.88 -21.67 21.21
C ASN A 228 32.91 -22.65 20.67
N TRP A 229 32.47 -23.75 20.05
CA TRP A 229 33.38 -24.70 19.35
C TRP A 229 34.07 -24.01 18.17
N ILE A 230 33.37 -23.15 17.39
CA ILE A 230 33.96 -22.41 16.26
C ILE A 230 34.99 -21.40 16.78
N LEU A 231 34.68 -20.66 17.81
CA LEU A 231 35.61 -19.70 18.44
C LEU A 231 36.88 -20.38 18.91
N MET A 232 36.78 -21.55 19.55
CA MET A 232 37.92 -22.37 19.94
C MET A 232 38.76 -22.77 18.72
N ARG A 233 38.09 -23.18 17.61
CA ARG A 233 38.81 -23.55 16.37
C ARG A 233 39.49 -22.35 15.73
N MET A 234 38.91 -21.15 15.79
CA MET A 234 39.55 -19.92 15.30
C MET A 234 40.80 -19.59 16.12
N LEU A 235 40.74 -19.78 17.44
CA LEU A 235 41.91 -19.63 18.32
C LEU A 235 43.00 -20.65 17.98
N ASP A 236 42.66 -21.96 17.85
CA ASP A 236 43.60 -23.05 17.48
C ASP A 236 44.30 -22.78 16.15
N LEU A 237 43.61 -22.14 15.20
CA LEU A 237 44.12 -21.79 13.88
C LEU A 237 44.86 -20.44 13.84
N GLY A 238 44.96 -19.75 14.97
CA GLY A 238 45.58 -18.43 15.04
C GLY A 238 44.82 -17.32 14.32
N TYR A 239 43.53 -17.51 14.08
CA TYR A 239 42.67 -16.51 13.41
C TYR A 239 42.20 -15.40 14.36
N ILE A 240 42.16 -15.70 15.67
CA ILE A 240 41.87 -14.79 16.77
C ILE A 240 42.87 -14.99 17.90
N ASN A 241 43.06 -13.96 18.74
CA ASN A 241 43.90 -14.07 19.95
C ASN A 241 43.05 -14.49 21.16
N GLN A 242 43.78 -14.74 22.30
CA GLN A 242 43.13 -15.22 23.51
C GLN A 242 42.14 -14.21 24.12
N ASP A 243 42.38 -12.93 24.01
CA ASP A 243 41.49 -11.89 24.54
C ASP A 243 40.17 -11.82 23.73
N GLN A 244 40.24 -11.87 22.39
CA GLN A 244 39.09 -11.94 21.49
C GLN A 244 38.26 -13.19 21.75
N TYR A 245 38.93 -14.33 22.00
CA TYR A 245 38.24 -15.57 22.35
C TYR A 245 37.49 -15.43 23.67
N ASN A 246 38.16 -14.94 24.74
CA ASN A 246 37.57 -14.80 26.08
C ASN A 246 36.37 -13.86 26.07
N GLN A 247 36.45 -12.75 25.35
CA GLN A 247 35.37 -11.79 25.20
C GLN A 247 34.16 -12.41 24.43
N SER A 248 34.45 -13.15 23.35
CA SER A 248 33.39 -13.67 22.47
C SER A 248 32.67 -14.89 23.05
N ILE A 249 33.37 -15.73 23.86
CA ILE A 249 32.78 -16.94 24.45
C ILE A 249 31.79 -16.57 25.59
N THR A 250 32.00 -15.46 26.26
CA THR A 250 31.11 -14.96 27.32
C THR A 250 29.96 -14.11 26.82
N ALA A 251 29.98 -13.68 25.52
CA ALA A 251 28.94 -12.87 24.93
C ALA A 251 27.58 -13.60 24.92
N PRO A 252 26.49 -12.94 25.28
CA PRO A 252 25.14 -13.52 25.26
C PRO A 252 24.67 -13.84 23.83
N VAL A 253 23.67 -14.71 23.71
CA VAL A 253 22.98 -14.93 22.44
C VAL A 253 22.01 -13.77 22.22
N THR A 254 22.32 -12.91 21.26
CA THR A 254 21.54 -11.69 20.92
C THR A 254 20.67 -11.87 19.67
N ALA A 255 20.57 -13.10 19.16
CA ALA A 255 19.74 -13.40 18.01
C ALA A 255 18.27 -13.26 18.38
N SER A 256 17.53 -12.51 17.58
CA SER A 256 16.07 -12.39 17.62
C SER A 256 15.52 -12.45 16.20
N TYR A 257 14.26 -12.83 16.03
CA TYR A 257 13.67 -12.87 14.68
C TYR A 257 13.39 -11.44 14.22
N HIS A 258 14.03 -11.07 13.14
CA HIS A 258 13.75 -9.82 12.44
C HIS A 258 13.00 -10.18 11.16
N SER A 259 11.71 -9.82 11.11
CA SER A 259 11.06 -9.66 9.81
C SER A 259 11.76 -8.48 9.12
N ARG A 260 11.88 -8.48 7.81
CA ARG A 260 12.30 -7.25 7.14
C ARG A 260 11.23 -6.22 7.46
N ASP A 261 11.60 -5.20 8.22
CA ASP A 261 10.73 -4.05 8.42
C ASP A 261 10.60 -3.37 7.07
N LEU A 262 9.37 -3.33 6.56
CA LEU A 262 9.05 -2.52 5.40
C LEU A 262 9.17 -1.06 5.84
N ASP A 263 9.80 -0.23 5.01
CA ASP A 263 9.94 1.20 5.29
C ASP A 263 8.60 1.93 5.23
N LEU A 264 7.64 1.35 4.48
CA LEU A 264 6.30 1.87 4.29
C LEU A 264 5.26 0.74 4.30
N ASP A 265 4.28 0.82 5.18
CA ASP A 265 3.14 -0.10 5.23
C ASP A 265 2.08 0.28 4.18
N ALA A 266 2.20 -0.30 2.98
CA ALA A 266 1.30 -0.06 1.85
C ALA A 266 1.00 -1.36 1.06
N PRO A 267 0.42 -2.38 1.70
CA PRO A 267 0.29 -3.72 1.12
C PRO A 267 -0.63 -3.78 -0.11
N TYR A 268 -1.67 -2.94 -0.22
CA TYR A 268 -2.49 -2.85 -1.43
C TYR A 268 -1.68 -2.38 -2.64
N ILE A 269 -0.78 -1.40 -2.44
CA ILE A 269 0.15 -0.92 -3.47
C ILE A 269 1.16 -2.01 -3.84
N ALA A 270 1.73 -2.69 -2.84
CA ALA A 270 2.68 -3.77 -3.05
C ALA A 270 2.08 -4.88 -3.92
N GLU A 271 0.84 -5.28 -3.65
CA GLU A 271 0.14 -6.32 -4.41
C GLU A 271 -0.23 -5.88 -5.83
N MET A 272 -0.66 -4.63 -6.02
CA MET A 272 -0.90 -4.06 -7.35
C MET A 272 0.39 -4.04 -8.19
N ALA A 273 1.49 -3.54 -7.62
CA ALA A 273 2.78 -3.48 -8.30
C ALA A 273 3.35 -4.88 -8.59
N ARG A 274 3.15 -5.85 -7.68
CA ARG A 274 3.50 -7.25 -7.90
C ARG A 274 2.76 -7.82 -9.11
N LYS A 275 1.43 -7.60 -9.17
CA LYS A 275 0.61 -8.07 -10.31
C LYS A 275 1.12 -7.47 -11.62
N GLU A 276 1.33 -6.16 -11.66
CA GLU A 276 1.82 -5.47 -12.86
C GLU A 276 3.21 -5.97 -13.29
N ALA A 277 4.13 -6.25 -12.32
CA ALA A 277 5.42 -6.84 -12.62
C ALA A 277 5.31 -8.26 -13.19
N VAL A 278 4.37 -9.07 -12.69
CA VAL A 278 4.11 -10.42 -13.23
C VAL A 278 3.48 -10.34 -14.62
N ASP A 279 2.58 -9.40 -14.86
CA ASP A 279 1.97 -9.18 -16.18
C ASP A 279 3.04 -8.75 -17.22
N LEU A 280 4.08 -7.99 -16.80
CA LEU A 280 5.18 -7.56 -17.67
C LEU A 280 6.27 -8.64 -17.91
N PHE A 281 6.64 -9.41 -16.88
CA PHE A 281 7.82 -10.27 -16.88
C PHE A 281 7.52 -11.75 -16.60
N GLY A 282 6.26 -12.12 -16.41
CA GLY A 282 5.84 -13.48 -16.08
C GLY A 282 6.41 -13.94 -14.71
N ASP A 283 6.62 -15.25 -14.57
CA ASP A 283 7.15 -15.86 -13.34
C ASP A 283 8.58 -15.40 -13.00
N ASN A 284 9.33 -14.90 -13.97
CA ASN A 284 10.66 -14.32 -13.76
C ASN A 284 10.62 -13.10 -12.83
N ALA A 285 9.49 -12.43 -12.71
CA ALA A 285 9.29 -11.37 -11.73
C ALA A 285 9.72 -11.75 -10.31
N TYR A 286 9.53 -13.03 -9.92
CA TYR A 286 9.84 -13.51 -8.56
C TYR A 286 11.28 -13.95 -8.36
N THR A 287 12.07 -14.09 -9.44
CA THR A 287 13.38 -14.77 -9.39
C THR A 287 14.54 -13.90 -9.85
N ASP A 288 14.30 -12.90 -10.70
CA ASP A 288 15.36 -12.17 -11.39
C ASP A 288 15.75 -10.86 -10.69
N GLY A 289 15.14 -10.61 -9.51
CA GLY A 289 15.53 -9.51 -8.61
C GLY A 289 15.11 -8.12 -9.08
N TYR A 290 14.01 -8.04 -9.83
CA TYR A 290 13.51 -6.77 -10.31
C TYR A 290 13.14 -5.81 -9.18
N GLN A 291 13.39 -4.54 -9.42
CA GLN A 291 13.07 -3.44 -8.52
C GLN A 291 11.98 -2.59 -9.19
N VAL A 292 10.76 -2.69 -8.68
CA VAL A 292 9.61 -1.92 -9.16
C VAL A 292 9.55 -0.63 -8.37
N ILE A 293 9.73 0.49 -9.05
CA ILE A 293 9.60 1.83 -8.47
C ILE A 293 8.21 2.34 -8.82
N THR A 294 7.41 2.60 -7.80
CA THR A 294 6.03 3.09 -7.96
C THR A 294 5.98 4.62 -7.98
N THR A 295 4.83 5.16 -8.41
CA THR A 295 4.54 6.60 -8.36
C THR A 295 4.15 7.10 -6.97
N VAL A 296 3.98 6.19 -5.99
CA VAL A 296 3.49 6.48 -4.64
C VAL A 296 4.51 7.28 -3.83
N ASP A 297 4.05 8.35 -3.20
CA ASP A 297 4.82 9.14 -2.23
C ASP A 297 4.60 8.58 -0.83
N SER A 298 5.69 8.29 -0.10
CA SER A 298 5.60 7.61 1.20
C SER A 298 4.84 8.43 2.24
N ARG A 299 5.06 9.75 2.30
CA ARG A 299 4.39 10.66 3.21
C ARG A 299 2.88 10.75 2.91
N LEU A 300 2.53 10.84 1.62
CA LEU A 300 1.12 10.89 1.21
C LEU A 300 0.41 9.55 1.48
N GLN A 301 1.09 8.43 1.25
CA GLN A 301 0.53 7.12 1.52
C GLN A 301 0.26 6.89 3.01
N GLU A 302 1.19 7.28 3.87
CA GLU A 302 1.01 7.20 5.32
C GLU A 302 -0.13 8.10 5.80
N SER A 303 -0.19 9.34 5.29
CA SER A 303 -1.29 10.26 5.57
C SER A 303 -2.65 9.70 5.12
N ALA A 304 -2.72 9.07 3.94
CA ALA A 304 -3.94 8.45 3.42
C ALA A 304 -4.42 7.29 4.30
N ARG A 305 -3.49 6.42 4.74
CA ARG A 305 -3.79 5.32 5.67
C ARG A 305 -4.33 5.85 6.98
N ASN A 306 -3.63 6.80 7.59
CA ASN A 306 -4.01 7.38 8.88
C ASN A 306 -5.38 8.09 8.80
N ALA A 307 -5.63 8.86 7.74
CA ALA A 307 -6.89 9.55 7.51
C ALA A 307 -8.06 8.56 7.36
N LEU A 308 -7.87 7.48 6.57
CA LEU A 308 -8.90 6.47 6.38
C LEU A 308 -9.20 5.72 7.68
N GLN A 309 -8.17 5.25 8.39
CA GLN A 309 -8.32 4.55 9.67
C GLN A 309 -9.03 5.43 10.71
N HIS A 310 -8.56 6.67 10.90
CA HIS A 310 -9.18 7.63 11.82
C HIS A 310 -10.63 7.91 11.46
N GLY A 311 -10.94 8.10 10.17
CA GLY A 311 -12.30 8.36 9.72
C GLY A 311 -13.25 7.18 9.97
N LEU A 312 -12.81 5.95 9.70
CA LEU A 312 -13.60 4.73 9.95
C LEU A 312 -13.81 4.48 11.45
N GLU A 313 -12.79 4.70 12.28
CA GLU A 313 -12.91 4.60 13.74
C GLU A 313 -13.84 5.67 14.32
N THR A 314 -13.76 6.90 13.78
CA THR A 314 -14.68 7.99 14.16
C THR A 314 -16.13 7.67 13.78
N TYR A 315 -16.34 7.07 12.60
CA TYR A 315 -17.65 6.55 12.19
C TYR A 315 -18.13 5.51 13.20
N ASP A 316 -17.31 4.51 13.49
CA ASP A 316 -17.63 3.38 14.35
C ASP A 316 -17.97 3.84 15.79
N ALA A 317 -17.19 4.77 16.34
CA ALA A 317 -17.45 5.36 17.65
C ALA A 317 -18.81 6.10 17.74
N ARG A 318 -19.32 6.65 16.62
CA ARG A 318 -20.65 7.27 16.59
C ARG A 318 -21.78 6.26 16.70
N HIS A 319 -21.58 5.00 16.30
CA HIS A 319 -22.60 3.96 16.27
C HIS A 319 -22.64 3.12 17.55
N GLY A 320 -21.58 3.17 18.35
CA GLY A 320 -21.52 2.52 19.66
C GLY A 320 -20.58 1.33 19.71
N TYR A 321 -20.35 0.83 20.91
CA TYR A 321 -19.45 -0.29 21.17
C TYR A 321 -20.20 -1.61 21.06
N ARG A 322 -19.73 -2.53 20.21
CA ARG A 322 -20.36 -3.83 19.94
C ARG A 322 -20.07 -4.89 20.99
N GLY A 323 -19.16 -4.61 21.93
CA GLY A 323 -18.72 -5.54 22.96
C GLY A 323 -17.35 -6.15 22.65
N PRO A 324 -16.89 -7.08 23.50
CA PRO A 324 -15.69 -7.87 23.28
C PRO A 324 -15.78 -8.70 22.00
N GLU A 325 -14.66 -8.93 21.30
CA GLU A 325 -14.61 -9.72 20.06
C GLU A 325 -14.93 -11.20 20.32
N GLN A 326 -14.44 -11.71 21.43
CA GLN A 326 -14.71 -13.10 21.89
C GLN A 326 -14.51 -13.19 23.40
N ARG A 327 -15.01 -14.29 23.99
CA ARG A 327 -14.77 -14.62 25.40
C ARG A 327 -14.06 -15.96 25.50
N LEU A 328 -12.90 -15.94 26.15
CA LEU A 328 -12.10 -17.13 26.41
C LEU A 328 -12.64 -17.90 27.60
N ALA A 329 -12.42 -19.22 27.60
CA ALA A 329 -12.78 -20.07 28.74
C ALA A 329 -11.95 -19.69 29.98
N PRO A 330 -12.56 -19.71 31.20
CA PRO A 330 -11.89 -19.33 32.46
C PRO A 330 -10.59 -20.10 32.74
N GLU A 331 -10.50 -21.34 32.27
CA GLU A 331 -9.36 -22.22 32.48
C GLU A 331 -8.10 -21.65 31.79
N LEU A 332 -8.25 -20.98 30.63
CA LEU A 332 -7.15 -20.36 29.87
C LEU A 332 -6.54 -19.17 30.61
N LEU A 333 -7.27 -18.50 31.48
CA LEU A 333 -6.77 -17.39 32.28
C LEU A 333 -5.75 -17.80 33.34
N GLN A 334 -5.70 -19.10 33.68
CA GLN A 334 -4.77 -19.65 34.68
C GLN A 334 -3.42 -20.05 34.07
N ASP A 335 -3.36 -20.22 32.75
CA ASP A 335 -2.15 -20.54 31.99
C ASP A 335 -1.68 -19.34 31.16
N SER A 336 -0.74 -18.57 31.71
CA SER A 336 -0.23 -17.36 31.08
C SER A 336 0.47 -17.64 29.74
N ASP A 337 1.10 -18.81 29.54
CA ASP A 337 1.81 -19.12 28.31
C ASP A 337 0.81 -19.44 27.18
N GLN A 338 -0.22 -20.25 27.44
CA GLN A 338 -1.28 -20.51 26.47
C GLN A 338 -2.06 -19.24 26.12
N LEU A 339 -2.30 -18.36 27.09
CA LEU A 339 -2.97 -17.08 26.86
C LEU A 339 -2.18 -16.17 25.91
N ILE A 340 -0.85 -16.11 26.07
CA ILE A 340 0.04 -15.33 25.20
C ILE A 340 0.09 -15.92 23.80
N ASP A 341 0.17 -17.24 23.69
CA ASP A 341 0.16 -17.91 22.38
C ASP A 341 -1.14 -17.58 21.61
N LEU A 342 -2.28 -17.64 22.29
CA LEU A 342 -3.59 -17.25 21.75
C LEU A 342 -3.63 -15.77 21.32
N LEU A 343 -3.14 -14.86 22.15
CA LEU A 343 -3.07 -13.43 21.82
C LEU A 343 -2.17 -13.16 20.61
N ASN A 344 -1.11 -13.95 20.43
CA ASN A 344 -0.20 -13.84 19.29
C ASN A 344 -0.82 -14.32 17.98
N GLU A 345 -1.83 -15.21 18.03
CA GLU A 345 -2.58 -15.63 16.86
C GLU A 345 -3.58 -14.56 16.37
N ILE A 346 -4.05 -13.68 17.27
CA ILE A 346 -4.98 -12.60 16.92
C ILE A 346 -4.21 -11.45 16.26
N PRO A 347 -4.46 -11.06 15.00
CA PRO A 347 -3.70 -10.02 14.30
C PRO A 347 -3.90 -8.63 14.93
N ILE A 348 -2.86 -7.80 14.93
CA ILE A 348 -2.99 -6.35 15.16
C ILE A 348 -3.61 -5.74 13.90
N LEU A 349 -4.72 -5.03 14.03
CA LEU A 349 -5.46 -4.41 12.93
C LEU A 349 -5.52 -2.90 13.12
N GLY A 350 -5.07 -2.11 12.15
CA GLY A 350 -5.05 -0.65 12.24
C GLY A 350 -4.28 -0.11 13.45
N GLY A 351 -3.27 -0.84 13.94
CA GLY A 351 -2.54 -0.50 15.16
C GLY A 351 -3.30 -0.80 16.47
N LEU A 352 -4.47 -1.49 16.39
CA LEU A 352 -5.24 -1.93 17.56
C LEU A 352 -4.71 -3.26 18.06
N GLU A 353 -4.13 -3.27 19.24
CA GLU A 353 -3.61 -4.48 19.88
C GLU A 353 -4.72 -5.26 20.61
N PRO A 354 -4.77 -6.60 20.50
CA PRO A 354 -5.64 -7.40 21.32
C PRO A 354 -5.12 -7.52 22.75
N GLY A 355 -6.03 -7.47 23.72
CA GLY A 355 -5.75 -7.75 25.12
C GLY A 355 -6.88 -8.55 25.75
N VAL A 356 -6.56 -9.35 26.77
CA VAL A 356 -7.54 -10.15 27.51
C VAL A 356 -7.83 -9.51 28.84
N VAL A 357 -9.10 -9.29 29.15
CA VAL A 357 -9.56 -8.81 30.44
C VAL A 357 -9.34 -9.90 31.49
N THR A 358 -8.50 -9.62 32.49
CA THR A 358 -8.20 -10.55 33.58
C THR A 358 -9.02 -10.24 34.84
N ALA A 359 -9.35 -8.97 35.07
CA ALA A 359 -10.24 -8.57 36.16
C ALA A 359 -11.10 -7.36 35.76
N VAL A 360 -12.30 -7.29 36.32
CA VAL A 360 -13.27 -6.23 36.06
C VAL A 360 -13.66 -5.59 37.38
N GLU A 361 -13.52 -4.27 37.46
CA GLU A 361 -14.00 -3.44 38.55
C GLU A 361 -14.98 -2.38 38.00
N PRO A 362 -15.85 -1.78 38.83
CA PRO A 362 -16.86 -0.85 38.29
C PRO A 362 -16.33 0.28 37.40
N LYS A 363 -15.09 0.75 37.61
CA LYS A 363 -14.47 1.91 36.96
C LYS A 363 -13.11 1.65 36.32
N LYS A 364 -12.70 0.39 36.21
CA LYS A 364 -11.46 0.01 35.54
C LYS A 364 -11.46 -1.45 35.12
N LEU A 365 -10.60 -1.80 34.19
CA LEU A 365 -10.30 -3.17 33.77
C LEU A 365 -8.82 -3.44 34.01
N GLN A 366 -8.47 -4.68 34.35
CA GLN A 366 -7.12 -5.19 34.21
C GLN A 366 -7.06 -6.00 32.92
N VAL A 367 -6.04 -5.71 32.09
CA VAL A 367 -5.93 -6.30 30.77
C VAL A 367 -4.52 -6.82 30.54
N GLN A 368 -4.41 -8.09 30.20
CA GLN A 368 -3.15 -8.73 29.81
C GLN A 368 -2.87 -8.49 28.34
N LEU A 369 -1.66 -7.97 28.04
CA LEU A 369 -1.15 -7.78 26.69
C LEU A 369 -0.31 -8.97 26.23
N ARG A 370 0.02 -9.01 24.92
CA ARG A 370 0.86 -10.05 24.31
C ARG A 370 2.29 -10.12 24.88
N ASP A 371 2.84 -8.99 25.33
CA ASP A 371 4.18 -8.87 25.90
C ASP A 371 4.25 -9.23 27.39
N ARG A 372 3.22 -9.93 27.89
CA ARG A 372 3.06 -10.37 29.29
C ARG A 372 2.81 -9.23 30.28
N ARG A 373 2.73 -7.98 29.85
CA ARG A 373 2.34 -6.87 30.74
C ARG A 373 0.87 -6.92 31.06
N VAL A 374 0.52 -6.73 32.30
CA VAL A 374 -0.85 -6.48 32.74
C VAL A 374 -0.98 -4.97 32.95
N ILE A 375 -1.89 -4.36 32.22
CA ILE A 375 -2.16 -2.92 32.30
C ILE A 375 -3.48 -2.68 33.03
N GLU A 376 -3.58 -1.52 33.69
CA GLU A 376 -4.84 -1.01 34.20
C GLU A 376 -5.45 -0.06 33.16
N LEU A 377 -6.66 -0.33 32.70
CA LEU A 377 -7.45 0.52 31.81
C LEU A 377 -8.44 1.31 32.64
N PRO A 378 -8.19 2.59 32.97
CA PRO A 378 -9.04 3.39 33.82
C PRO A 378 -10.33 3.83 33.08
N TRP A 379 -11.33 4.23 33.83
CA TRP A 379 -12.65 4.67 33.32
C TRP A 379 -12.54 5.79 32.29
N SER A 380 -11.59 6.71 32.47
CA SER A 380 -11.31 7.83 31.55
C SER A 380 -10.86 7.37 30.15
N ASN A 381 -10.23 6.20 30.04
CA ASN A 381 -9.56 5.74 28.84
C ASN A 381 -10.50 4.93 27.93
N GLY A 382 -11.62 5.55 27.55
CA GLY A 382 -12.60 5.01 26.60
C GLY A 382 -13.82 4.37 27.26
N LEU A 383 -13.71 3.80 28.47
CA LEU A 383 -14.83 3.12 29.14
C LEU A 383 -15.99 4.06 29.46
N SER A 384 -15.74 5.30 29.89
CA SER A 384 -16.76 6.30 30.22
C SER A 384 -17.61 6.76 29.04
N SER A 385 -17.10 6.61 27.85
CA SER A 385 -17.77 7.03 26.60
C SER A 385 -18.61 5.97 25.98
N ILE A 386 -18.51 4.71 26.45
CA ILE A 386 -19.22 3.57 25.87
C ILE A 386 -20.73 3.78 25.89
N ARG A 387 -21.32 3.60 24.72
CA ARG A 387 -22.75 3.34 24.52
C ARG A 387 -22.89 2.04 23.76
N PRO A 388 -23.63 1.04 24.27
CA PRO A 388 -23.80 -0.21 23.56
C PRO A 388 -24.41 0.00 22.17
N TYR A 389 -23.87 -0.69 21.18
CA TYR A 389 -24.47 -0.73 19.84
C TYR A 389 -25.82 -1.44 19.88
N ILE A 390 -26.80 -0.91 19.16
CA ILE A 390 -28.13 -1.50 18.97
C ILE A 390 -28.37 -1.73 17.47
N SER A 391 -28.13 -0.72 16.66
CA SER A 391 -28.20 -0.74 15.19
C SER A 391 -27.47 0.46 14.63
N GLU A 392 -27.29 0.52 13.32
CA GLU A 392 -26.65 1.66 12.64
C GLU A 392 -27.34 3.00 12.89
N SER A 393 -28.59 3.00 13.31
CA SER A 393 -29.36 4.20 13.61
C SER A 393 -29.63 4.41 15.10
N ALA A 394 -29.20 3.51 15.97
CA ALA A 394 -29.53 3.56 17.41
C ALA A 394 -28.40 2.99 18.28
N ARG A 395 -28.15 3.63 19.41
CA ARG A 395 -27.20 3.18 20.45
C ARG A 395 -27.83 3.30 21.85
N GLY A 396 -27.38 2.44 22.76
CA GLY A 396 -27.85 2.39 24.13
C GLY A 396 -27.48 3.60 24.99
N ALA A 397 -27.92 3.60 26.24
CA ALA A 397 -27.52 4.59 27.22
C ALA A 397 -26.01 4.45 27.57
N ARG A 398 -25.38 5.52 28.04
CA ARG A 398 -23.97 5.46 28.51
C ARG A 398 -23.80 4.40 29.57
N LEU A 399 -22.72 3.63 29.46
CA LEU A 399 -22.32 2.64 30.46
C LEU A 399 -22.08 3.32 31.81
N GLN A 400 -22.58 2.72 32.89
CA GLN A 400 -22.41 3.26 34.25
C GLN A 400 -21.37 2.48 35.06
N SER A 401 -21.13 1.20 34.67
CA SER A 401 -20.13 0.30 35.28
C SER A 401 -19.59 -0.63 34.20
N ALA A 402 -18.31 -0.93 34.27
CA ALA A 402 -17.64 -1.84 33.35
C ALA A 402 -18.20 -3.27 33.47
N GLU A 403 -18.60 -3.70 34.64
CA GLU A 403 -19.18 -5.03 34.95
C GLU A 403 -20.46 -5.33 34.16
N LYS A 404 -21.15 -4.30 33.64
CA LYS A 404 -22.35 -4.48 32.79
C LYS A 404 -22.04 -4.94 31.38
N MET A 405 -20.80 -4.90 30.97
CA MET A 405 -20.39 -5.19 29.59
C MET A 405 -19.22 -6.15 29.48
N PHE A 406 -18.31 -6.11 30.46
CA PHE A 406 -17.07 -6.88 30.44
C PHE A 406 -17.07 -7.95 31.53
N ALA A 407 -16.37 -9.05 31.24
CA ALA A 407 -16.08 -10.12 32.19
C ALA A 407 -14.65 -10.63 31.99
N PRO A 408 -14.02 -11.27 32.97
CA PRO A 408 -12.76 -11.96 32.82
C PRO A 408 -12.82 -12.95 31.63
N GLY A 409 -11.78 -12.96 30.80
CA GLY A 409 -11.71 -13.76 29.58
C GLY A 409 -12.13 -13.00 28.31
N ASP A 410 -12.67 -11.80 28.42
CA ASP A 410 -13.07 -11.01 27.26
C ASP A 410 -11.83 -10.50 26.51
N VAL A 411 -11.80 -10.72 25.18
CA VAL A 411 -10.80 -10.17 24.28
C VAL A 411 -11.30 -8.82 23.76
N ILE A 412 -10.52 -7.79 24.00
CA ILE A 412 -10.82 -6.41 23.61
C ILE A 412 -9.67 -5.82 22.79
N ARG A 413 -9.95 -4.73 22.07
CA ARG A 413 -8.94 -3.97 21.35
C ARG A 413 -8.51 -2.72 22.11
N LEU A 414 -7.24 -2.47 22.06
CA LEU A 414 -6.59 -1.34 22.73
C LEU A 414 -5.76 -0.54 21.73
N ARG A 415 -5.84 0.78 21.84
CA ARG A 415 -4.95 1.70 21.15
C ARG A 415 -3.91 2.24 22.10
N LYS A 416 -2.64 2.16 21.71
CA LYS A 416 -1.53 2.78 22.40
C LYS A 416 -1.47 4.27 22.03
N VAL A 417 -1.55 5.14 23.02
CA VAL A 417 -1.44 6.60 22.86
C VAL A 417 -0.17 7.08 23.56
N VAL A 418 0.69 7.73 22.82
CA VAL A 418 1.93 8.32 23.35
C VAL A 418 1.66 9.79 23.68
N LYS A 419 1.77 10.15 24.97
CA LYS A 419 1.66 11.55 25.42
C LYS A 419 3.03 12.09 25.79
N GLU A 420 3.47 13.13 25.12
CA GLU A 420 4.60 13.94 25.57
C GLU A 420 4.17 14.78 26.79
N LYS A 421 4.83 14.63 27.91
CA LYS A 421 4.67 15.56 29.02
C LYS A 421 5.20 16.92 28.57
N LYS A 422 4.33 17.83 28.17
CA LYS A 422 4.67 19.26 28.13
C LYS A 422 5.08 19.68 29.54
N GLY A 423 6.34 20.04 29.71
CA GLY A 423 6.82 20.60 30.94
C GLY A 423 5.91 21.73 31.39
N SER A 424 5.46 21.63 32.65
CA SER A 424 4.62 22.67 33.29
C SER A 424 5.45 23.93 33.49
N ASN A 425 5.52 24.79 32.50
CA ASN A 425 5.86 26.21 32.71
C ASN A 425 5.43 27.01 31.48
N SER A 426 4.21 27.49 31.49
CA SER A 426 3.81 28.84 31.06
C SER A 426 2.29 28.98 31.09
N SER A 427 1.75 29.31 32.25
CA SER A 427 0.58 30.19 32.30
C SER A 427 1.07 31.58 32.03
N SER A 428 0.74 32.16 30.89
CA SER A 428 0.59 33.62 30.73
C SER A 428 -0.12 33.92 29.43
N GLU A 429 -1.39 34.21 29.53
CA GLU A 429 -2.04 35.20 28.65
C GLU A 429 -1.19 36.47 28.67
N MET A 430 -0.85 37.01 27.52
CA MET A 430 -0.51 38.43 27.41
C MET A 430 -1.05 39.04 26.13
N ILE A 431 -1.94 39.90 26.38
CA ILE A 431 -2.48 40.96 25.53
C ILE A 431 -1.33 41.89 25.09
N ALA A 432 -1.37 42.26 23.81
CA ALA A 432 -0.45 43.19 23.20
C ALA A 432 -0.59 44.62 23.80
N THR A 433 0.53 45.25 24.17
CA THR A 433 0.76 46.70 24.03
C THR A 433 2.28 46.92 23.80
N ALA A 434 2.55 47.72 22.79
CA ALA A 434 3.85 48.28 22.45
C ALA A 434 4.29 49.31 23.51
N VAL A 435 5.61 49.47 23.74
CA VAL A 435 6.37 50.71 23.73
C VAL A 435 7.71 50.55 24.48
N ASP A 436 8.82 51.01 23.81
CA ASP A 436 10.12 51.52 24.28
C ASP A 436 11.22 50.63 24.89
N GLU A 437 12.34 50.64 24.17
CA GLU A 437 13.69 50.29 24.58
C GLU A 437 14.22 51.17 25.78
N PRO A 438 15.26 50.70 26.51
CA PRO A 438 16.59 51.13 26.07
C PRO A 438 17.72 50.12 26.21
N LEU A 439 18.70 50.31 25.33
CA LEU A 439 20.07 49.79 25.29
C LEU A 439 20.78 49.81 26.64
N ASN A 440 21.34 48.66 27.02
CA ASN A 440 22.68 48.49 27.63
C ASN A 440 22.85 47.02 28.03
N ALA A 441 23.60 46.26 27.28
CA ALA A 441 24.17 44.99 27.70
C ALA A 441 25.67 44.97 27.39
N ASP A 442 26.46 44.74 28.44
CA ASP A 442 27.89 44.62 28.47
C ASP A 442 28.38 43.40 27.65
N PRO A 443 29.35 43.52 26.74
CA PRO A 443 29.80 42.43 25.87
C PRO A 443 30.86 41.48 26.47
N PHE A 444 31.18 41.55 27.78
CA PHE A 444 32.19 40.70 28.42
C PHE A 444 31.68 40.03 29.70
N ALA A 445 30.79 39.05 29.55
CA ALA A 445 30.52 38.10 30.61
C ALA A 445 30.93 36.71 30.12
N ASP A 446 31.91 36.09 30.80
CA ASP A 446 32.38 34.71 30.64
C ASP A 446 31.21 33.71 30.82
N PRO A 447 31.08 32.67 29.96
CA PRO A 447 30.16 31.59 30.18
C PRO A 447 30.81 30.58 31.15
N GLU A 448 30.49 30.66 32.42
CA GLU A 448 30.76 29.54 33.34
C GLU A 448 29.86 28.33 32.95
N SER A 449 30.55 27.23 32.82
CA SER A 449 30.09 25.85 32.60
C SER A 449 28.92 25.45 33.48
N GLY A 450 27.84 25.05 32.82
CA GLY A 450 26.76 24.29 33.37
C GLY A 450 26.26 23.31 32.30
N ASP A 451 26.96 22.16 32.17
CA ASP A 451 26.50 21.01 31.41
C ASP A 451 25.25 20.43 32.10
N THR A 452 24.09 20.95 31.76
CA THR A 452 22.82 20.24 31.93
C THR A 452 22.46 19.66 30.58
N GLU A 453 22.73 18.38 30.40
CA GLU A 453 22.13 17.59 29.33
C GLU A 453 20.63 17.89 29.32
N PRO A 454 20.03 18.18 28.14
CA PRO A 454 18.57 18.35 28.03
C PRO A 454 17.93 17.03 28.46
N ALA A 455 17.15 17.07 29.56
CA ALA A 455 16.38 15.93 30.04
C ALA A 455 15.54 15.38 28.89
N GLU A 456 15.73 14.12 28.54
CA GLU A 456 14.92 13.41 27.53
C GLU A 456 13.42 13.61 27.85
N PRO A 457 12.58 13.96 26.89
CA PRO A 457 11.15 14.14 27.13
C PRO A 457 10.59 12.84 27.70
N GLN A 458 10.07 12.88 28.93
CA GLN A 458 9.41 11.74 29.57
C GLN A 458 8.13 11.44 28.77
N VAL A 459 8.20 10.42 27.94
CA VAL A 459 7.09 9.90 27.14
C VAL A 459 6.27 8.95 28.03
N THR A 460 4.99 9.24 28.27
CA THR A 460 4.08 8.32 28.96
C THR A 460 3.22 7.58 27.94
N GLU A 461 3.24 6.27 28.01
CA GLU A 461 2.37 5.40 27.21
C GLU A 461 1.04 5.21 27.93
N GLU A 462 -0.05 5.52 27.27
CA GLU A 462 -1.41 5.25 27.74
C GLU A 462 -2.14 4.31 26.78
N TRP A 463 -2.99 3.46 27.33
CA TRP A 463 -3.85 2.58 26.56
C TRP A 463 -5.29 3.07 26.62
N VAL A 464 -6.00 3.02 25.48
CA VAL A 464 -7.40 3.43 25.35
C VAL A 464 -8.19 2.31 24.70
N LEU A 465 -9.39 2.06 25.21
CA LEU A 465 -10.31 1.09 24.59
C LEU A 465 -10.67 1.51 23.17
N ALA A 466 -10.60 0.57 22.24
CA ALA A 466 -10.97 0.75 20.84
C ALA A 466 -11.78 -0.46 20.34
N GLN A 467 -12.22 -0.40 19.10
CA GLN A 467 -12.78 -1.57 18.39
C GLN A 467 -12.45 -1.49 16.90
N VAL A 468 -12.37 -2.64 16.24
CA VAL A 468 -12.15 -2.70 14.79
C VAL A 468 -13.43 -2.28 14.08
N PRO A 469 -13.41 -1.30 13.17
CA PRO A 469 -14.59 -0.86 12.43
C PRO A 469 -15.17 -1.98 11.55
N GLU A 470 -16.49 -2.10 11.50
CA GLU A 470 -17.19 -2.95 10.53
C GLU A 470 -17.34 -2.27 9.17
N ALA A 471 -17.60 -0.95 9.18
CA ALA A 471 -17.63 -0.17 7.96
C ALA A 471 -16.25 -0.17 7.31
N GLN A 472 -16.24 -0.25 5.99
CA GLN A 472 -15.04 -0.22 5.18
C GLN A 472 -14.94 1.09 4.41
N GLY A 473 -13.78 1.38 3.87
CA GLY A 473 -13.55 2.58 3.10
C GLY A 473 -12.42 2.43 2.10
N ALA A 474 -12.32 3.41 1.21
CA ALA A 474 -11.19 3.55 0.31
C ALA A 474 -10.84 5.01 0.13
N LEU A 475 -9.55 5.29 -0.08
CA LEU A 475 -9.05 6.59 -0.47
C LEU A 475 -8.06 6.42 -1.61
N VAL A 476 -8.24 7.20 -2.68
CA VAL A 476 -7.32 7.25 -3.82
C VAL A 476 -6.98 8.69 -4.12
N SER A 477 -5.70 8.99 -4.31
CA SER A 477 -5.20 10.30 -4.71
C SER A 477 -4.26 10.18 -5.89
N ILE A 478 -4.52 10.95 -6.96
CA ILE A 478 -3.70 11.00 -8.17
C ILE A 478 -3.23 12.42 -8.46
N GLU A 479 -2.13 12.53 -9.18
CA GLU A 479 -1.66 13.80 -9.71
C GLU A 479 -2.47 14.15 -10.97
N PRO A 480 -3.10 15.35 -11.03
CA PRO A 480 -3.91 15.72 -12.19
C PRO A 480 -3.11 15.94 -13.47
N GLU A 481 -1.80 16.15 -13.39
CA GLU A 481 -0.95 16.45 -14.54
C GLU A 481 -0.70 15.22 -15.43
N ASP A 482 -0.51 14.04 -14.82
CA ASP A 482 -0.14 12.82 -15.55
C ASP A 482 -0.87 11.55 -15.11
N GLY A 483 -1.70 11.63 -14.08
CA GLY A 483 -2.43 10.47 -13.54
C GLY A 483 -1.64 9.61 -12.55
N ALA A 484 -0.42 9.99 -12.15
CA ALA A 484 0.39 9.23 -11.20
C ALA A 484 -0.36 8.99 -9.87
N ILE A 485 -0.50 7.74 -9.45
CA ILE A 485 -1.12 7.38 -8.16
C ILE A 485 -0.15 7.78 -7.04
N ARG A 486 -0.47 8.81 -6.28
CA ARG A 486 0.34 9.32 -5.18
C ARG A 486 0.06 8.63 -3.85
N ALA A 487 -1.18 8.20 -3.64
CA ALA A 487 -1.58 7.39 -2.49
C ALA A 487 -2.82 6.55 -2.82
N LEU A 488 -2.90 5.34 -2.28
CA LEU A 488 -4.06 4.46 -2.41
C LEU A 488 -4.20 3.55 -1.20
N VAL A 489 -5.39 3.54 -0.60
CA VAL A 489 -5.76 2.67 0.51
C VAL A 489 -7.10 2.01 0.20
N GLY A 490 -7.14 0.68 0.17
CA GLY A 490 -8.31 -0.11 -0.26
C GLY A 490 -9.14 -0.71 0.88
N GLY A 491 -8.89 -0.35 2.13
CA GLY A 491 -9.62 -0.87 3.29
C GLY A 491 -9.00 -0.43 4.60
N TYR A 492 -9.64 -0.77 5.72
CA TYR A 492 -9.14 -0.43 7.06
C TYR A 492 -7.77 -1.04 7.36
N ASP A 493 -7.61 -2.34 7.10
CA ASP A 493 -6.34 -3.09 7.24
C ASP A 493 -6.31 -4.25 6.23
N PHE A 494 -5.18 -4.41 5.52
CA PHE A 494 -5.00 -5.48 4.54
C PHE A 494 -5.07 -6.88 5.15
N ARG A 495 -4.66 -7.04 6.42
CA ARG A 495 -4.73 -8.33 7.13
C ARG A 495 -6.18 -8.73 7.44
N GLN A 496 -7.10 -7.76 7.54
CA GLN A 496 -8.52 -8.00 7.67
C GLN A 496 -9.15 -8.40 6.33
N SER A 497 -8.76 -7.73 5.23
CA SER A 497 -9.32 -7.98 3.91
C SER A 497 -8.32 -7.60 2.81
N HIS A 498 -7.99 -8.56 1.95
CA HIS A 498 -7.16 -8.33 0.76
C HIS A 498 -7.93 -7.66 -0.40
N PHE A 499 -9.25 -7.56 -0.29
CA PHE A 499 -10.09 -6.93 -1.31
C PHE A 499 -9.80 -5.43 -1.38
N ASN A 500 -9.21 -4.99 -2.50
CA ASN A 500 -8.83 -3.60 -2.73
C ASN A 500 -10.04 -2.78 -3.19
N ARG A 501 -10.74 -2.15 -2.27
CA ARG A 501 -11.96 -1.39 -2.57
C ARG A 501 -11.70 -0.16 -3.43
N ALA A 502 -10.48 0.33 -3.49
CA ALA A 502 -10.10 1.46 -4.35
C ALA A 502 -10.22 1.12 -5.84
N THR A 503 -9.96 -0.16 -6.21
CA THR A 503 -9.91 -0.62 -7.61
C THR A 503 -10.97 -1.67 -7.94
N GLN A 504 -11.50 -2.40 -6.94
CA GLN A 504 -12.38 -3.56 -7.16
C GLN A 504 -13.83 -3.33 -6.69
N ALA A 505 -14.08 -2.40 -5.75
CA ALA A 505 -15.44 -2.14 -5.28
C ALA A 505 -16.15 -1.16 -6.23
N ALA A 506 -16.97 -1.69 -7.12
CA ALA A 506 -17.90 -0.90 -7.93
C ALA A 506 -19.11 -0.49 -7.08
N ARG A 507 -19.21 0.80 -6.73
CA ARG A 507 -20.24 1.39 -5.86
C ARG A 507 -20.91 2.58 -6.50
N GLN A 508 -22.17 2.84 -6.13
CA GLN A 508 -22.90 3.98 -6.67
C GLN A 508 -22.35 5.30 -6.11
N PRO A 509 -21.79 6.20 -6.93
CA PRO A 509 -21.22 7.46 -6.46
C PRO A 509 -22.29 8.48 -6.00
N GLY A 510 -23.56 8.22 -6.29
CA GLY A 510 -24.63 9.11 -5.93
C GLY A 510 -24.40 10.51 -6.51
N SER A 511 -24.70 11.52 -5.73
CA SER A 511 -24.56 12.94 -6.15
C SER A 511 -23.12 13.36 -6.51
N SER A 512 -22.09 12.55 -6.24
CA SER A 512 -20.73 12.83 -6.72
C SER A 512 -20.60 12.70 -8.24
N PHE A 513 -21.56 12.06 -8.92
CA PHE A 513 -21.61 11.98 -10.37
C PHE A 513 -22.19 13.23 -11.06
N LYS A 514 -22.96 14.06 -10.35
CA LYS A 514 -23.61 15.26 -10.90
C LYS A 514 -22.66 16.22 -11.65
N PRO A 515 -21.41 16.47 -11.22
CA PRO A 515 -20.52 17.38 -11.94
C PRO A 515 -20.34 17.01 -13.42
N PHE A 516 -20.32 15.72 -13.79
CA PHE A 516 -20.16 15.27 -15.17
C PHE A 516 -21.39 15.61 -16.03
N ILE A 517 -22.59 15.47 -15.47
CA ILE A 517 -23.85 15.87 -16.12
C ILE A 517 -23.93 17.39 -16.28
N TYR A 518 -23.49 18.15 -15.26
CA TYR A 518 -23.45 19.61 -15.33
C TYR A 518 -22.40 20.10 -16.32
N ALA A 519 -21.24 19.45 -16.40
CA ALA A 519 -20.21 19.76 -17.39
C ALA A 519 -20.73 19.54 -18.81
N SER A 520 -21.46 18.43 -19.07
CA SER A 520 -22.09 18.18 -20.38
C SER A 520 -23.11 19.26 -20.76
N ALA A 521 -23.84 19.80 -19.77
CA ALA A 521 -24.77 20.89 -19.99
C ALA A 521 -24.06 22.22 -20.34
N ILE A 522 -23.01 22.58 -19.58
CA ILE A 522 -22.21 23.79 -19.85
C ILE A 522 -21.55 23.69 -21.23
N GLU A 523 -21.04 22.49 -21.61
CA GLU A 523 -20.45 22.27 -22.94
C GLU A 523 -21.48 22.46 -24.05
N ARG A 524 -22.71 21.98 -23.86
CA ARG A 524 -23.80 22.11 -24.82
C ARG A 524 -24.36 23.54 -24.92
N GLY A 525 -23.97 24.46 -24.01
CA GLY A 525 -24.35 25.86 -24.08
C GLY A 525 -25.27 26.38 -22.96
N TYR A 526 -25.59 25.54 -21.98
CA TYR A 526 -26.15 26.04 -20.71
C TYR A 526 -25.12 26.91 -19.99
N THR A 527 -25.58 27.72 -19.06
CA THR A 527 -24.72 28.59 -18.25
C THR A 527 -24.93 28.32 -16.78
N ALA A 528 -24.00 28.74 -15.93
CA ALA A 528 -24.13 28.65 -14.49
C ALA A 528 -25.38 29.40 -13.96
N ALA A 529 -25.88 30.41 -14.73
CA ALA A 529 -27.08 31.20 -14.47
C ALA A 529 -28.37 30.59 -15.07
N SER A 530 -28.32 29.59 -15.93
CA SER A 530 -29.49 28.91 -16.51
C SER A 530 -30.41 28.41 -15.41
N ILE A 531 -31.70 28.68 -15.53
CA ILE A 531 -32.72 28.35 -14.52
C ILE A 531 -33.46 27.08 -14.94
N ILE A 532 -33.54 26.13 -14.02
CA ILE A 532 -34.35 24.91 -14.15
C ILE A 532 -35.24 24.81 -12.91
N ASN A 533 -36.49 24.37 -13.12
CA ASN A 533 -37.45 24.27 -12.03
C ASN A 533 -37.17 23.08 -11.11
N ASP A 534 -36.97 23.34 -9.83
CA ASP A 534 -36.81 22.36 -8.76
C ASP A 534 -38.19 22.06 -8.16
N ALA A 535 -38.97 21.23 -8.86
CA ALA A 535 -40.34 20.85 -8.49
C ALA A 535 -40.50 19.30 -8.63
N PRO A 536 -41.50 18.69 -8.03
CA PRO A 536 -41.77 17.25 -8.17
C PRO A 536 -41.88 16.80 -9.63
N ILE A 537 -41.46 15.57 -9.90
CA ILE A 537 -41.60 14.88 -11.20
C ILE A 537 -42.15 13.49 -10.91
N ILE A 538 -43.07 13.04 -11.72
CA ILE A 538 -43.57 11.67 -11.70
C ILE A 538 -43.28 11.08 -13.09
N PHE A 539 -42.66 9.94 -13.13
CA PHE A 539 -42.43 9.16 -14.37
C PHE A 539 -43.29 7.91 -14.31
N GLU A 540 -44.22 7.79 -15.24
CA GLU A 540 -44.99 6.59 -15.49
C GLU A 540 -44.28 5.79 -16.59
N GLU A 541 -43.51 4.80 -16.19
CA GLU A 541 -42.95 3.84 -17.17
C GLU A 541 -43.98 2.78 -17.47
N THR A 542 -44.39 2.67 -18.76
CA THR A 542 -45.43 1.80 -19.25
C THR A 542 -45.17 0.30 -19.06
N ASN A 543 -44.00 -0.12 -18.57
CA ASN A 543 -43.58 -1.52 -18.43
C ASN A 543 -43.18 -1.96 -17.01
N LEU A 544 -43.26 -1.12 -16.00
CA LEU A 544 -42.92 -1.47 -14.61
C LEU A 544 -44.12 -1.21 -13.69
N GLN A 545 -44.37 -2.12 -12.79
CA GLN A 545 -45.43 -2.01 -11.76
C GLN A 545 -45.18 -0.89 -10.74
N ASP A 546 -44.00 -0.22 -10.78
CA ASP A 546 -43.62 0.83 -9.87
C ASP A 546 -43.44 2.18 -10.59
N VAL A 547 -44.15 3.18 -10.09
CA VAL A 547 -44.04 4.59 -10.53
C VAL A 547 -42.78 5.19 -9.88
N TRP A 548 -41.80 5.59 -10.68
CA TRP A 548 -40.58 6.25 -10.15
C TRP A 548 -40.90 7.70 -9.72
N ARG A 549 -40.79 7.97 -8.43
CA ARG A 549 -41.02 9.28 -7.81
C ARG A 549 -39.73 9.76 -7.12
N PRO A 550 -38.79 10.35 -7.86
CA PRO A 550 -37.57 10.88 -7.25
C PRO A 550 -37.89 12.10 -6.38
N GLU A 551 -37.19 12.22 -5.25
CA GLU A 551 -37.31 13.32 -4.31
C GLU A 551 -35.95 14.03 -4.10
N ASN A 552 -36.00 15.27 -3.65
CA ASN A 552 -34.82 15.91 -3.11
C ASN A 552 -34.55 15.43 -1.70
N ASP A 553 -33.28 15.42 -1.31
CA ASP A 553 -32.91 15.17 0.08
C ASP A 553 -33.59 16.21 1.01
N GLY A 554 -34.30 15.71 2.04
CA GLY A 554 -35.11 16.50 2.93
C GLY A 554 -36.49 16.93 2.37
N GLY A 555 -36.95 16.37 1.21
CA GLY A 555 -38.33 16.52 0.70
C GLY A 555 -38.75 17.92 0.24
N THR A 556 -37.88 18.93 0.26
CA THR A 556 -38.18 20.32 -0.07
C THR A 556 -37.87 20.66 -1.53
N PHE A 557 -38.60 21.66 -2.09
CA PHE A 557 -38.40 22.13 -3.45
C PHE A 557 -38.17 23.64 -3.44
N LEU A 558 -37.32 24.14 -4.34
CA LEU A 558 -36.92 25.55 -4.41
C LEU A 558 -37.58 26.34 -5.55
N GLY A 559 -38.35 25.65 -6.42
CA GLY A 559 -38.88 26.26 -7.63
C GLY A 559 -37.81 26.64 -8.64
N PRO A 560 -37.92 27.73 -9.40
CA PRO A 560 -36.93 28.14 -10.39
C PRO A 560 -35.55 28.34 -9.78
N THR A 561 -34.57 27.48 -10.17
CA THR A 561 -33.27 27.42 -9.52
C THR A 561 -32.14 27.48 -10.55
N ARG A 562 -31.13 28.35 -10.33
CA ARG A 562 -29.94 28.43 -11.17
C ARG A 562 -29.09 27.20 -11.06
N LEU A 563 -28.45 26.79 -12.18
CA LEU A 563 -27.61 25.58 -12.22
C LEU A 563 -26.50 25.58 -11.15
N ARG A 564 -25.80 26.71 -10.97
CA ARG A 564 -24.79 26.82 -9.90
C ARG A 564 -25.38 26.50 -8.52
N MET A 565 -26.54 27.06 -8.19
CA MET A 565 -27.23 26.83 -6.92
C MET A 565 -27.68 25.37 -6.78
N ALA A 566 -28.22 24.81 -7.85
CA ALA A 566 -28.69 23.44 -7.88
C ALA A 566 -27.50 22.44 -7.65
N LEU A 567 -26.31 22.71 -8.18
CA LEU A 567 -25.13 21.87 -7.98
C LEU A 567 -24.63 21.94 -6.53
N TYR A 568 -24.43 23.16 -5.96
CA TYR A 568 -23.89 23.24 -4.60
C TYR A 568 -24.91 22.82 -3.52
N LYS A 569 -26.21 22.94 -3.79
CA LYS A 569 -27.28 22.37 -2.94
C LYS A 569 -27.64 20.93 -3.29
N SER A 570 -27.00 20.35 -4.32
CA SER A 570 -27.20 18.97 -4.74
C SER A 570 -28.65 18.58 -5.10
N ARG A 571 -29.41 19.47 -5.77
CA ARG A 571 -30.84 19.27 -6.08
C ARG A 571 -31.05 18.16 -7.11
N ASN A 572 -31.86 17.15 -6.75
CA ASN A 572 -32.10 15.98 -7.58
C ASN A 572 -32.97 16.31 -8.79
N MET A 573 -34.08 17.02 -8.55
CA MET A 573 -35.06 17.35 -9.60
C MET A 573 -34.45 18.18 -10.72
N VAL A 574 -33.60 19.15 -10.36
CA VAL A 574 -32.88 19.96 -11.35
C VAL A 574 -31.93 19.07 -12.20
N SER A 575 -31.20 18.14 -11.57
CA SER A 575 -30.26 17.27 -12.27
C SER A 575 -30.97 16.32 -13.26
N ILE A 576 -32.13 15.77 -12.87
CA ILE A 576 -32.95 14.91 -13.73
C ILE A 576 -33.50 15.69 -14.92
N ARG A 577 -34.14 16.89 -14.69
CA ARG A 577 -34.64 17.74 -15.77
C ARG A 577 -33.53 18.20 -16.69
N LEU A 578 -32.36 18.52 -16.15
CA LEU A 578 -31.19 18.89 -16.93
C LEU A 578 -30.78 17.76 -17.89
N LEU A 579 -30.64 16.53 -17.38
CA LEU A 579 -30.31 15.37 -18.19
C LEU A 579 -31.40 15.09 -19.25
N GLN A 580 -32.68 15.19 -18.89
CA GLN A 580 -33.80 15.02 -19.81
C GLN A 580 -33.74 16.04 -20.95
N SER A 581 -33.43 17.31 -20.67
CA SER A 581 -33.30 18.35 -21.68
C SER A 581 -32.06 18.24 -22.55
N LEU A 582 -30.98 17.62 -22.03
CA LEU A 582 -29.76 17.31 -22.79
C LEU A 582 -29.93 16.15 -23.77
N GLY A 583 -30.76 15.20 -23.41
CA GLY A 583 -30.84 13.90 -24.04
C GLY A 583 -29.77 12.95 -23.51
N LEU A 584 -30.17 11.70 -23.25
CA LEU A 584 -29.35 10.70 -22.58
C LEU A 584 -28.10 10.33 -23.38
N ASP A 585 -28.25 10.07 -24.69
CA ASP A 585 -27.13 9.64 -25.54
C ASP A 585 -26.03 10.71 -25.66
N TYR A 586 -26.40 12.00 -25.74
CA TYR A 586 -25.42 13.07 -25.74
C TYR A 586 -24.64 13.11 -24.40
N ALA A 587 -25.37 13.06 -23.27
CA ALA A 587 -24.73 13.13 -21.96
C ALA A 587 -23.81 11.92 -21.73
N LEU A 588 -24.24 10.71 -22.11
CA LEU A 588 -23.40 9.51 -21.99
C LEU A 588 -22.14 9.62 -22.85
N GLY A 589 -22.27 10.03 -24.14
CA GLY A 589 -21.11 10.22 -25.02
C GLY A 589 -20.12 11.27 -24.51
N PHE A 590 -20.62 12.35 -23.89
CA PHE A 590 -19.75 13.35 -23.24
C PHE A 590 -19.01 12.78 -22.01
N VAL A 591 -19.72 12.02 -21.18
CA VAL A 591 -19.16 11.43 -19.95
C VAL A 591 -18.08 10.38 -20.26
N GLU A 592 -18.21 9.63 -21.36
CA GLU A 592 -17.16 8.72 -21.84
C GLU A 592 -15.81 9.43 -22.05
N GLY A 593 -15.83 10.72 -22.43
CA GLY A 593 -14.63 11.54 -22.57
C GLY A 593 -13.78 11.64 -21.29
N PHE A 594 -14.37 11.42 -20.13
CA PHE A 594 -13.67 11.36 -18.83
C PHE A 594 -13.06 9.99 -18.52
N GLY A 595 -13.21 9.01 -19.42
CA GLY A 595 -12.69 7.66 -19.28
C GLY A 595 -13.67 6.65 -18.66
N PHE A 596 -14.95 7.03 -18.40
CA PHE A 596 -15.94 6.06 -17.93
C PHE A 596 -16.38 5.12 -19.05
N GLU A 597 -16.39 3.83 -18.78
CA GLU A 597 -16.84 2.82 -19.73
C GLU A 597 -18.36 2.89 -19.92
N ARG A 598 -18.82 2.98 -21.17
CA ARG A 598 -20.25 3.07 -21.50
C ARG A 598 -21.07 1.89 -20.99
N SER A 599 -20.46 0.70 -20.95
CA SER A 599 -21.05 -0.53 -20.42
C SER A 599 -21.47 -0.44 -18.95
N LYS A 600 -20.73 0.33 -18.15
CA LYS A 600 -20.97 0.54 -16.72
C LYS A 600 -21.95 1.68 -16.44
N LEU A 601 -22.26 2.52 -17.44
CA LEU A 601 -23.13 3.67 -17.28
C LEU A 601 -24.61 3.28 -17.42
N ALA A 602 -25.44 3.67 -16.44
CA ALA A 602 -26.87 3.44 -16.47
C ALA A 602 -27.52 4.18 -17.67
N ARG A 603 -28.27 3.44 -18.50
CA ARG A 603 -28.91 3.98 -19.72
C ARG A 603 -30.32 4.50 -19.47
N ASN A 604 -30.50 5.27 -18.39
CA ASN A 604 -31.77 5.91 -18.04
C ASN A 604 -31.50 7.19 -17.21
N LEU A 605 -32.54 7.91 -16.86
CA LEU A 605 -32.43 9.19 -16.17
C LEU A 605 -31.87 9.09 -14.73
N THR A 606 -31.81 7.91 -14.14
CA THR A 606 -31.24 7.72 -12.79
C THR A 606 -29.76 8.02 -12.75
N ILE A 607 -29.04 7.97 -13.89
CA ILE A 607 -27.62 8.34 -13.96
C ILE A 607 -27.37 9.80 -13.52
N ALA A 608 -28.35 10.69 -13.66
CA ALA A 608 -28.28 12.07 -13.14
C ALA A 608 -28.10 12.10 -11.61
N LEU A 609 -28.44 11.02 -10.92
CA LEU A 609 -28.29 10.83 -9.48
C LEU A 609 -27.12 9.91 -9.13
N GLY A 610 -26.35 9.42 -10.12
CA GLY A 610 -25.18 8.58 -9.94
C GLY A 610 -25.53 7.12 -9.58
N SER A 611 -26.47 6.51 -10.31
CA SER A 611 -26.88 5.11 -10.13
C SER A 611 -25.91 4.10 -10.73
N SER A 612 -24.95 4.52 -11.56
CA SER A 612 -23.90 3.65 -12.11
C SER A 612 -22.95 3.16 -11.01
N ALA A 613 -22.53 1.90 -11.08
CA ALA A 613 -21.55 1.36 -10.15
C ALA A 613 -20.12 1.63 -10.65
N LEU A 614 -19.36 2.44 -9.92
CA LEU A 614 -18.02 2.91 -10.29
C LEU A 614 -17.06 2.73 -9.11
N THR A 615 -15.79 2.49 -9.39
CA THR A 615 -14.73 2.39 -8.38
C THR A 615 -14.24 3.77 -7.94
N PRO A 616 -13.63 3.90 -6.74
CA PRO A 616 -12.95 5.13 -6.32
C PRO A 616 -11.87 5.61 -7.30
N LEU A 617 -11.14 4.68 -7.94
CA LEU A 617 -10.13 5.00 -8.94
C LEU A 617 -10.75 5.61 -10.22
N GLU A 618 -11.87 5.06 -10.69
CA GLU A 618 -12.59 5.65 -11.84
C GLU A 618 -13.13 7.04 -11.51
N MET A 619 -13.67 7.22 -10.31
CA MET A 619 -14.18 8.52 -9.87
C MET A 619 -13.08 9.57 -9.77
N VAL A 620 -11.91 9.26 -9.17
CA VAL A 620 -10.80 10.21 -9.06
C VAL A 620 -10.22 10.58 -10.41
N ARG A 621 -10.12 9.63 -11.36
CA ARG A 621 -9.74 9.88 -12.75
C ARG A 621 -10.63 10.95 -13.39
N GLY A 622 -11.94 10.79 -13.26
CA GLY A 622 -12.89 11.78 -13.76
C GLY A 622 -12.73 13.16 -13.11
N TYR A 623 -12.46 13.21 -11.80
CA TYR A 623 -12.26 14.47 -11.09
C TYR A 623 -10.92 15.16 -11.41
N ALA A 624 -9.90 14.42 -11.82
CA ALA A 624 -8.64 14.99 -12.27
C ALA A 624 -8.84 15.92 -13.49
N ALA A 625 -9.82 15.63 -14.36
CA ALA A 625 -10.12 16.47 -15.50
C ALA A 625 -10.67 17.85 -15.11
N PHE A 626 -11.34 17.98 -13.96
CA PHE A 626 -11.73 19.30 -13.42
C PHE A 626 -10.54 20.04 -12.80
N ALA A 627 -9.58 19.31 -12.23
CA ALA A 627 -8.42 19.89 -11.57
C ALA A 627 -7.37 20.45 -12.55
N ASN A 628 -7.26 19.83 -13.73
CA ASN A 628 -6.17 20.10 -14.70
C ASN A 628 -6.61 20.94 -15.92
N GLY A 629 -7.82 21.53 -15.90
CA GLY A 629 -8.33 22.35 -16.98
C GLY A 629 -8.97 21.60 -18.16
N GLY A 630 -9.39 20.36 -17.95
CA GLY A 630 -10.23 19.59 -18.87
C GLY A 630 -9.55 18.47 -19.63
N TYR A 631 -8.41 18.00 -19.20
CA TYR A 631 -7.68 16.89 -19.82
C TYR A 631 -7.97 15.57 -19.11
N ARG A 632 -8.12 14.48 -19.89
CA ARG A 632 -8.21 13.13 -19.36
C ARG A 632 -6.82 12.53 -19.21
N VAL A 633 -6.41 12.25 -17.99
CA VAL A 633 -5.24 11.46 -17.66
C VAL A 633 -5.66 10.04 -17.26
N GLU A 634 -4.76 9.07 -17.42
CA GLU A 634 -5.01 7.69 -17.00
C GLU A 634 -4.18 7.38 -15.76
N PRO A 635 -4.80 6.85 -14.69
CA PRO A 635 -4.06 6.48 -13.49
C PRO A 635 -3.04 5.37 -13.77
N TYR A 636 -1.80 5.53 -13.29
CA TYR A 636 -0.76 4.51 -13.36
C TYR A 636 0.01 4.41 -12.04
N LEU A 637 0.52 3.20 -11.76
CA LEU A 637 1.20 2.89 -10.50
C LEU A 637 2.70 2.68 -10.67
N VAL A 638 3.13 1.88 -11.64
CA VAL A 638 4.55 1.59 -11.87
C VAL A 638 5.17 2.71 -12.69
N ASP A 639 6.15 3.42 -12.12
CA ASP A 639 6.94 4.44 -12.83
C ASP A 639 8.00 3.78 -13.70
N ARG A 640 8.80 2.88 -13.12
CA ARG A 640 9.85 2.14 -13.82
C ARG A 640 10.18 0.83 -13.13
N VAL A 641 10.77 -0.10 -13.89
CA VAL A 641 11.31 -1.35 -13.37
C VAL A 641 12.80 -1.42 -13.72
N LEU A 642 13.61 -1.70 -12.71
CA LEU A 642 15.05 -1.89 -12.84
C LEU A 642 15.40 -3.36 -12.67
N ASP A 643 16.49 -3.78 -13.31
CA ASP A 643 17.12 -5.06 -13.05
C ASP A 643 18.00 -5.02 -11.79
N VAL A 644 18.71 -6.13 -11.49
CA VAL A 644 19.63 -6.23 -10.34
C VAL A 644 20.84 -5.28 -10.42
N ASN A 645 21.20 -4.83 -11.62
CA ASN A 645 22.33 -3.93 -11.88
C ASN A 645 21.90 -2.44 -11.87
N GLY A 646 20.60 -2.19 -11.78
CA GLY A 646 20.01 -0.85 -11.84
C GLY A 646 19.74 -0.36 -13.27
N GLU A 647 19.78 -1.26 -14.27
CA GLU A 647 19.40 -0.93 -15.65
C GLU A 647 17.87 -0.85 -15.77
N VAL A 648 17.37 0.14 -16.51
CA VAL A 648 15.93 0.35 -16.71
C VAL A 648 15.41 -0.64 -17.74
N LEU A 649 14.53 -1.55 -17.32
CA LEU A 649 13.85 -2.52 -18.18
C LEU A 649 12.49 -2.02 -18.68
N TYR A 650 11.83 -1.20 -17.89
CA TYR A 650 10.53 -0.60 -18.18
C TYR A 650 10.49 0.83 -17.66
N GLN A 651 9.88 1.73 -18.43
CA GLN A 651 9.59 3.10 -18.03
C GLN A 651 8.19 3.47 -18.50
N ALA A 652 7.34 3.93 -17.59
CA ALA A 652 6.01 4.42 -17.94
C ALA A 652 6.06 5.68 -18.82
N LEU A 653 5.17 5.75 -19.79
CA LEU A 653 4.96 6.91 -20.66
C LEU A 653 3.50 7.42 -20.51
N PRO A 654 3.17 8.08 -19.38
CA PRO A 654 1.82 8.51 -19.11
C PRO A 654 1.36 9.62 -20.05
N LEU A 655 0.04 9.65 -20.32
CA LEU A 655 -0.62 10.80 -20.93
C LEU A 655 -0.46 12.02 -20.03
N THR A 656 0.15 13.09 -20.54
CA THR A 656 0.53 14.25 -19.71
C THR A 656 -0.17 15.52 -20.19
N VAL A 657 -0.60 16.35 -19.27
CA VAL A 657 -1.12 17.69 -19.55
C VAL A 657 0.04 18.60 -19.92
N CYS A 658 0.15 18.95 -21.18
CA CYS A 658 1.13 19.91 -21.64
C CYS A 658 0.66 20.63 -22.92
N ASP A 659 1.12 21.87 -23.13
CA ASP A 659 0.72 22.67 -24.27
C ASP A 659 1.55 22.36 -25.54
N ASN A 660 2.78 21.83 -25.36
CA ASN A 660 3.76 21.60 -26.44
C ASN A 660 4.13 20.11 -26.64
N CYS A 661 3.39 19.18 -26.06
CA CYS A 661 3.61 17.76 -26.30
C CYS A 661 3.00 17.32 -27.64
N PRO A 662 3.57 16.30 -28.32
CA PRO A 662 2.98 15.75 -29.51
C PRO A 662 1.58 15.18 -29.24
N GLU A 663 0.67 15.35 -30.19
CA GLU A 663 -0.67 14.74 -30.09
C GLU A 663 -0.57 13.21 -30.14
N PRO A 664 -1.45 12.48 -29.43
CA PRO A 664 -1.48 11.04 -29.52
C PRO A 664 -1.68 10.60 -30.98
N GLY A 665 -0.72 9.87 -31.55
CA GLY A 665 -0.81 9.31 -32.90
C GLY A 665 -0.10 10.08 -34.01
N THR A 666 0.49 11.27 -33.78
CA THR A 666 1.23 12.01 -34.83
C THR A 666 2.74 11.72 -34.85
N GLY A 667 3.25 10.93 -33.92
CA GLY A 667 4.69 10.58 -33.79
C GLY A 667 5.02 9.10 -33.97
N SER A 668 4.06 8.28 -34.36
CA SER A 668 4.29 6.85 -34.62
C SER A 668 4.64 6.69 -36.12
N GLU A 669 5.91 6.80 -36.48
CA GLU A 669 6.40 5.86 -37.48
C GLU A 669 6.11 4.49 -36.89
N THR A 670 5.15 3.80 -37.48
CA THR A 670 4.85 2.41 -37.23
C THR A 670 6.14 1.61 -37.31
N LEU A 671 6.78 1.34 -36.19
CA LEU A 671 7.60 0.15 -36.07
C LEU A 671 6.61 -1.00 -36.20
N SER A 672 6.45 -1.45 -37.44
CA SER A 672 5.89 -2.74 -37.75
C SER A 672 6.79 -3.75 -37.03
N ALA A 673 6.39 -4.12 -35.80
CA ALA A 673 6.80 -5.39 -35.25
C ALA A 673 6.23 -6.43 -36.20
N GLU A 674 7.09 -7.08 -36.99
CA GLU A 674 6.70 -8.32 -37.67
C GLU A 674 6.11 -9.23 -36.59
N PRO A 675 4.93 -9.82 -36.85
CA PRO A 675 4.35 -10.74 -35.90
C PRO A 675 5.33 -11.90 -35.75
N VAL A 676 5.89 -12.04 -34.55
CA VAL A 676 6.56 -13.27 -34.14
C VAL A 676 5.51 -14.35 -34.19
N ASP A 677 5.69 -15.30 -35.11
CA ASP A 677 4.80 -16.42 -35.32
C ASP A 677 4.79 -17.31 -34.07
N LEU A 678 3.72 -17.16 -33.26
CA LEU A 678 3.47 -17.95 -32.05
C LEU A 678 3.04 -19.40 -32.36
N ALA A 679 3.19 -19.85 -33.61
CA ALA A 679 2.78 -21.18 -34.04
C ALA A 679 3.79 -22.32 -33.73
N GLU A 680 4.97 -22.04 -33.16
CA GLU A 680 5.97 -23.06 -32.85
C GLU A 680 6.12 -23.44 -31.36
N LEU A 681 5.24 -22.95 -30.47
CA LEU A 681 5.22 -23.40 -29.05
C LEU A 681 3.89 -24.08 -28.71
N GLN A 682 3.63 -25.21 -29.38
CA GLN A 682 2.66 -26.19 -28.88
C GLN A 682 3.29 -26.96 -27.71
N LEU A 683 2.81 -26.70 -26.51
CA LEU A 683 2.85 -27.65 -25.39
C LEU A 683 1.43 -27.79 -24.84
N GLU A 684 0.98 -29.02 -24.92
CA GLU A 684 -0.30 -29.54 -24.44
C GLU A 684 -0.47 -29.29 -22.93
N GLY A 685 -1.66 -28.81 -22.52
CA GLY A 685 -2.01 -28.70 -21.11
C GLY A 685 -3.47 -28.31 -20.91
N GLN A 686 -4.26 -29.25 -20.53
CA GLN A 686 -5.66 -29.39 -20.20
C GLN A 686 -6.32 -28.18 -19.51
N GLY A 687 -7.61 -27.98 -19.87
CA GLY A 687 -8.49 -26.90 -19.49
C GLY A 687 -8.77 -26.72 -18.00
N VAL A 688 -9.02 -25.49 -17.63
CA VAL A 688 -9.70 -25.07 -16.42
C VAL A 688 -10.66 -23.92 -16.76
N ASP A 689 -11.78 -24.03 -16.15
CA ASP A 689 -13.08 -23.34 -16.17
C ASP A 689 -13.02 -21.80 -16.23
N GLN A 690 -13.97 -21.22 -16.94
CA GLN A 690 -14.16 -19.78 -17.15
C GLN A 690 -14.74 -19.12 -15.89
N GLY A 691 -13.94 -18.28 -15.23
CA GLY A 691 -14.36 -17.31 -14.24
C GLY A 691 -14.09 -15.89 -14.75
N GLU A 692 -15.05 -15.00 -14.56
CA GLU A 692 -15.10 -13.61 -15.02
C GLU A 692 -13.77 -12.85 -14.84
N GLU A 693 -13.25 -12.27 -15.92
CA GLU A 693 -12.06 -11.40 -15.91
C GLU A 693 -12.36 -10.05 -15.27
N PRO A 694 -11.52 -9.57 -14.32
CA PRO A 694 -11.59 -8.20 -13.83
C PRO A 694 -11.02 -7.22 -14.88
N ALA A 695 -11.62 -6.03 -14.94
CA ALA A 695 -11.31 -4.95 -15.87
C ALA A 695 -9.81 -4.68 -16.05
N GLU A 696 -9.32 -4.85 -17.27
CA GLU A 696 -7.95 -4.57 -17.67
C GLU A 696 -7.63 -3.08 -17.56
N LEU A 697 -6.61 -2.74 -16.77
CA LEU A 697 -5.89 -1.48 -16.91
C LEU A 697 -5.14 -1.54 -18.25
N HIS A 698 -5.60 -0.80 -19.26
CA HIS A 698 -4.90 -0.71 -20.54
C HIS A 698 -3.55 -0.03 -20.34
N VAL A 699 -2.52 -0.82 -20.09
CA VAL A 699 -1.11 -0.40 -20.22
C VAL A 699 -0.74 -0.57 -21.68
N LEU A 700 -0.40 0.52 -22.37
CA LEU A 700 0.12 0.44 -23.72
C LEU A 700 1.48 -0.31 -23.67
N PRO A 701 1.66 -1.39 -24.47
CA PRO A 701 2.90 -2.15 -24.44
C PRO A 701 4.04 -1.28 -24.99
N VAL A 702 5.03 -1.01 -24.16
CA VAL A 702 6.30 -0.38 -24.57
C VAL A 702 7.33 -1.50 -24.66
N GLY A 703 7.86 -1.74 -25.86
CA GLY A 703 9.01 -2.63 -26.08
C GLY A 703 10.26 -2.13 -25.37
N PRO A 704 11.37 -2.91 -25.35
CA PRO A 704 12.60 -2.54 -24.67
C PRO A 704 13.09 -1.16 -25.13
N LEU A 705 13.36 -0.28 -24.15
CA LEU A 705 13.73 1.12 -24.38
C LEU A 705 15.14 1.21 -24.98
N ASP A 706 15.26 1.98 -26.05
CA ASP A 706 16.53 2.53 -26.51
C ASP A 706 16.86 3.76 -25.63
N PRO A 707 17.84 3.70 -24.73
CA PRO A 707 18.14 4.78 -23.79
C PRO A 707 18.66 6.05 -24.48
N SER A 708 18.93 6.01 -25.79
CA SER A 708 19.38 7.16 -26.57
C SER A 708 18.24 8.03 -27.13
N LYS A 709 16.99 7.58 -27.05
CA LYS A 709 15.80 8.32 -27.53
C LYS A 709 15.00 8.86 -26.36
N SER A 710 15.11 10.14 -26.07
CA SER A 710 14.16 10.87 -25.22
C SER A 710 12.77 10.81 -25.88
N GLN A 711 11.93 9.88 -25.46
CA GLN A 711 10.54 9.81 -25.96
C GLN A 711 9.73 10.92 -25.28
N ALA A 712 9.22 11.85 -26.11
CA ALA A 712 8.31 12.88 -25.62
C ALA A 712 7.03 12.23 -25.08
N ARG A 713 6.62 12.58 -23.86
CA ARG A 713 5.38 12.09 -23.24
C ARG A 713 4.19 12.48 -24.14
N PRO A 714 3.25 11.57 -24.40
CA PRO A 714 2.08 11.85 -25.22
C PRO A 714 1.13 12.82 -24.52
N ARG A 715 0.53 13.73 -25.28
CA ARG A 715 -0.43 14.70 -24.74
C ARG A 715 -1.73 14.02 -24.32
N ALA A 716 -2.23 14.37 -23.13
CA ALA A 716 -3.54 13.92 -22.66
C ALA A 716 -4.68 14.50 -23.56
N PRO A 717 -5.67 13.68 -23.95
CA PRO A 717 -6.81 14.17 -24.71
C PRO A 717 -7.72 15.04 -23.84
N ARG A 718 -8.47 15.97 -24.45
CA ARG A 718 -9.43 16.79 -23.71
C ARG A 718 -10.74 16.02 -23.50
N ALA A 719 -11.20 15.98 -22.24
CA ALA A 719 -12.54 15.53 -21.85
C ALA A 719 -13.59 16.66 -22.01
N MET A 720 -13.16 17.91 -21.88
CA MET A 720 -13.99 19.10 -22.01
C MET A 720 -13.15 20.31 -22.41
N SER A 721 -13.82 21.38 -22.90
CA SER A 721 -13.15 22.64 -23.21
C SER A 721 -12.59 23.33 -21.95
N ALA A 722 -11.56 24.16 -22.12
CA ALA A 722 -10.94 24.90 -21.02
C ALA A 722 -11.94 25.84 -20.32
N GLU A 723 -12.85 26.45 -21.07
CA GLU A 723 -13.89 27.32 -20.55
C GLU A 723 -14.90 26.55 -19.68
N THR A 724 -15.31 25.34 -20.12
CA THR A 724 -16.18 24.47 -19.32
C THR A 724 -15.47 24.05 -18.02
N ALA A 725 -14.21 23.64 -18.10
CA ALA A 725 -13.42 23.26 -16.92
C ALA A 725 -13.33 24.42 -15.91
N TYR A 726 -13.06 25.65 -16.37
CA TYR A 726 -12.98 26.85 -15.54
C TYR A 726 -14.32 27.20 -14.87
N ILE A 727 -15.43 27.12 -15.62
CA ILE A 727 -16.78 27.35 -15.07
C ILE A 727 -17.12 26.28 -14.03
N MET A 728 -16.84 25.01 -14.33
CA MET A 728 -17.11 23.90 -13.42
C MET A 728 -16.25 23.98 -12.15
N ASP A 729 -14.98 24.34 -12.25
CA ASP A 729 -14.11 24.58 -11.09
C ASP A 729 -14.71 25.66 -10.16
N SER A 730 -15.14 26.77 -10.73
CA SER A 730 -15.83 27.82 -9.98
C SER A 730 -17.13 27.33 -9.31
N MET A 731 -17.92 26.49 -10.00
CA MET A 731 -19.17 25.92 -9.45
C MET A 731 -18.88 24.91 -8.33
N LEU A 732 -17.82 24.09 -8.46
CA LEU A 732 -17.42 23.08 -7.48
C LEU A 732 -16.76 23.70 -6.24
N LYS A 733 -16.07 24.84 -6.37
CA LYS A 733 -15.63 25.66 -5.24
C LYS A 733 -16.79 26.17 -4.40
N ASP A 734 -17.92 26.50 -5.03
CA ASP A 734 -19.13 26.92 -4.30
C ASP A 734 -19.77 25.76 -3.50
N VAL A 735 -19.56 24.50 -3.86
CA VAL A 735 -19.98 23.35 -3.04
C VAL A 735 -19.30 23.39 -1.67
N ILE A 736 -18.01 23.79 -1.62
CA ILE A 736 -17.27 24.00 -0.38
C ILE A 736 -17.67 25.31 0.30
N LYS A 737 -17.76 26.41 -0.45
CA LYS A 737 -18.02 27.74 0.15
C LYS A 737 -19.44 27.85 0.68
N LYS A 738 -20.45 27.32 0.01
CA LYS A 738 -21.88 27.55 0.26
C LYS A 738 -22.74 26.30 0.34
N GLY A 739 -22.17 25.14 -0.03
CA GLY A 739 -22.91 23.90 -0.26
C GLY A 739 -22.65 22.80 0.76
N THR A 740 -22.79 21.55 0.30
CA THR A 740 -22.73 20.34 1.13
C THR A 740 -21.32 20.00 1.62
N GLY A 741 -20.28 20.63 1.04
CA GLY A 741 -18.88 20.42 1.39
C GLY A 741 -18.31 21.44 2.41
N ARG A 742 -19.11 22.23 3.10
CA ARG A 742 -18.66 23.35 3.95
C ARG A 742 -17.68 22.98 5.05
N ARG A 743 -17.64 21.75 5.52
CA ARG A 743 -16.64 21.30 6.50
C ARG A 743 -15.20 21.48 6.01
N ALA A 744 -14.97 21.41 4.68
CA ALA A 744 -13.64 21.64 4.10
C ALA A 744 -13.14 23.09 4.21
N LEU A 745 -13.97 24.05 4.61
CA LEU A 745 -13.54 25.41 4.96
C LEU A 745 -12.53 25.42 6.13
N ALA A 746 -12.51 24.39 6.96
CA ALA A 746 -11.52 24.22 8.03
C ALA A 746 -10.08 24.22 7.51
N MET A 747 -9.85 23.81 6.26
CA MET A 747 -8.52 23.81 5.61
C MET A 747 -8.01 25.23 5.27
N LYS A 748 -8.87 26.25 5.31
CA LYS A 748 -8.55 27.66 5.02
C LYS A 748 -7.86 27.84 3.64
N ARG A 749 -8.27 27.06 2.63
CA ARG A 749 -7.76 27.13 1.25
C ARG A 749 -8.86 27.52 0.26
N GLY A 750 -8.51 28.39 -0.68
CA GLY A 750 -9.42 28.86 -1.75
C GLY A 750 -9.31 28.05 -3.05
N ASP A 751 -8.31 27.20 -3.17
CA ASP A 751 -7.99 26.43 -4.38
C ASP A 751 -8.52 24.98 -4.34
N ILE A 752 -9.35 24.63 -3.36
CA ILE A 752 -9.97 23.32 -3.24
C ILE A 752 -11.42 23.33 -3.77
N ALA A 753 -11.81 22.25 -4.43
CA ALA A 753 -13.13 22.05 -5.00
C ALA A 753 -13.56 20.58 -4.85
N GLY A 754 -14.86 20.30 -4.92
CA GLY A 754 -15.32 18.91 -4.83
C GLY A 754 -16.83 18.77 -4.69
N LYS A 755 -17.29 17.52 -4.53
CA LYS A 755 -18.70 17.18 -4.42
C LYS A 755 -18.91 16.00 -3.48
N THR A 756 -19.89 16.12 -2.59
CA THR A 756 -20.41 15.02 -1.77
C THR A 756 -21.29 14.09 -2.59
N GLY A 757 -21.21 12.81 -2.34
CA GLY A 757 -22.11 11.76 -2.84
C GLY A 757 -22.75 11.00 -1.69
N THR A 758 -24.02 10.63 -1.86
CA THR A 758 -24.75 9.74 -0.96
C THR A 758 -25.80 9.01 -1.78
N THR A 759 -25.95 7.73 -1.57
CA THR A 759 -27.02 6.93 -2.18
C THR A 759 -28.33 7.08 -1.40
N ASN A 760 -29.45 6.80 -2.05
CA ASN A 760 -30.75 6.70 -1.38
C ASN A 760 -30.71 5.55 -0.36
N GLY A 761 -31.15 5.81 0.90
CA GLY A 761 -30.84 4.96 2.03
C GLY A 761 -29.32 4.91 2.19
N PRO A 762 -28.68 5.73 3.01
CA PRO A 762 -27.23 6.02 2.95
C PRO A 762 -26.39 4.74 3.11
N ARG A 763 -26.12 4.06 2.00
CA ARG A 763 -25.32 2.83 1.92
C ARG A 763 -23.91 3.11 1.47
N ASP A 764 -23.75 4.13 0.61
CA ASP A 764 -22.47 4.60 0.11
C ASP A 764 -22.34 6.09 0.39
N ALA A 765 -21.28 6.47 1.08
CA ALA A 765 -20.92 7.84 1.37
C ALA A 765 -19.63 8.20 0.62
N TRP A 766 -19.68 9.27 -0.19
CA TRP A 766 -18.58 9.70 -1.04
C TRP A 766 -18.20 11.14 -0.82
N PHE A 767 -16.93 11.44 -0.97
CA PHE A 767 -16.46 12.76 -1.30
C PHE A 767 -15.35 12.66 -2.34
N SER A 768 -15.58 13.24 -3.51
CA SER A 768 -14.57 13.40 -4.54
C SER A 768 -14.26 14.87 -4.72
N GLY A 769 -13.00 15.23 -4.61
CA GLY A 769 -12.57 16.63 -4.66
C GLY A 769 -11.10 16.73 -5.10
N TYR A 770 -10.66 17.96 -5.28
CA TYR A 770 -9.31 18.21 -5.79
C TYR A 770 -8.77 19.59 -5.36
N SER A 771 -7.47 19.72 -5.49
CA SER A 771 -6.72 20.95 -5.70
C SER A 771 -5.96 20.82 -7.03
N PRO A 772 -5.34 21.87 -7.58
CA PRO A 772 -4.48 21.72 -8.76
C PRO A 772 -3.27 20.78 -8.58
N TYR A 773 -2.96 20.38 -7.36
CA TYR A 773 -1.88 19.44 -7.05
C TYR A 773 -2.34 17.98 -7.01
N LEU A 774 -3.53 17.72 -6.49
CA LEU A 774 -4.03 16.38 -6.25
C LEU A 774 -5.55 16.31 -6.48
N ALA A 775 -6.00 15.27 -7.16
CA ALA A 775 -7.39 14.83 -7.18
C ALA A 775 -7.53 13.63 -6.25
N THR A 776 -8.53 13.66 -5.37
CA THR A 776 -8.70 12.64 -4.32
C THR A 776 -10.17 12.24 -4.18
N SER A 777 -10.43 10.93 -4.11
CA SER A 777 -11.76 10.37 -3.85
C SER A 777 -11.72 9.51 -2.59
N ALA A 778 -12.66 9.75 -1.68
CA ALA A 778 -12.87 8.97 -0.47
C ALA A 778 -14.27 8.34 -0.49
N TRP A 779 -14.35 7.06 -0.12
CA TRP A 779 -15.58 6.30 -0.02
C TRP A 779 -15.67 5.59 1.34
N VAL A 780 -16.89 5.50 1.90
CA VAL A 780 -17.23 4.71 3.09
C VAL A 780 -18.52 3.95 2.83
N GLY A 781 -18.56 2.66 3.20
CA GLY A 781 -19.72 1.78 3.05
C GLY A 781 -19.49 0.41 3.68
N PHE A 782 -20.52 -0.44 3.68
CA PHE A 782 -20.39 -1.84 4.08
C PHE A 782 -20.21 -2.76 2.86
N ASP A 783 -19.39 -3.78 2.98
CA ASP A 783 -19.26 -4.80 1.92
C ASP A 783 -20.59 -5.53 1.67
N SER A 784 -21.39 -5.74 2.70
CA SER A 784 -22.73 -6.32 2.64
C SER A 784 -23.80 -5.42 2.02
N TYR A 785 -23.44 -4.20 1.59
CA TYR A 785 -24.36 -3.19 1.07
C TYR A 785 -25.43 -2.73 2.07
N GLY A 786 -25.14 -2.80 3.37
CA GLY A 786 -25.96 -2.31 4.46
C GLY A 786 -26.05 -0.78 4.51
N GLU A 787 -27.04 -0.24 5.22
CA GLU A 787 -27.17 1.21 5.43
C GLU A 787 -26.17 1.67 6.50
N LEU A 788 -25.49 2.81 6.25
CA LEU A 788 -24.53 3.43 7.17
C LEU A 788 -25.18 4.04 8.43
N GLY A 789 -26.51 4.19 8.41
CA GLY A 789 -27.28 4.75 9.51
C GLY A 789 -27.73 6.19 9.32
N LYS A 790 -28.50 6.67 10.29
CA LYS A 790 -29.10 8.02 10.24
C LYS A 790 -28.02 9.10 10.26
N ASN A 791 -28.09 10.05 9.33
CA ASN A 791 -27.16 11.18 9.19
C ASN A 791 -25.75 10.82 8.71
N GLU A 792 -25.51 9.62 8.23
CA GLU A 792 -24.24 9.20 7.66
C GLU A 792 -24.23 9.44 6.14
N TYR A 793 -23.96 10.68 5.77
CA TYR A 793 -23.88 11.18 4.39
C TYR A 793 -22.42 11.34 3.96
N GLY A 794 -22.17 11.58 2.69
CA GLY A 794 -20.84 11.90 2.18
C GLY A 794 -20.15 13.07 2.90
N GLY A 795 -20.95 14.06 3.38
CA GLY A 795 -20.44 15.17 4.18
C GLY A 795 -20.12 14.87 5.63
N SER A 796 -20.58 13.74 6.19
CA SER A 796 -20.33 13.33 7.58
C SER A 796 -19.37 12.14 7.69
N ALA A 797 -19.39 11.22 6.73
CA ALA A 797 -18.58 10.01 6.76
C ALA A 797 -17.32 10.12 5.87
N ALA A 798 -17.42 10.51 4.59
CA ALA A 798 -16.30 10.51 3.66
C ALA A 798 -15.52 11.85 3.62
N LEU A 799 -16.21 12.99 3.72
CA LEU A 799 -15.56 14.31 3.68
C LEU A 799 -14.50 14.53 4.79
N PRO A 800 -14.70 14.11 6.05
CA PRO A 800 -13.65 14.21 7.06
C PRO A 800 -12.36 13.46 6.68
N ILE A 801 -12.45 12.26 6.12
CA ILE A 801 -11.31 11.47 5.63
C ILE A 801 -10.54 12.25 4.56
N TRP A 802 -11.28 12.85 3.61
CA TRP A 802 -10.71 13.68 2.56
C TRP A 802 -10.02 14.93 3.13
N ILE A 803 -10.62 15.59 4.12
CA ILE A 803 -10.06 16.78 4.79
C ILE A 803 -8.76 16.42 5.51
N ASP A 804 -8.75 15.35 6.31
CA ASP A 804 -7.58 14.92 7.07
C ASP A 804 -6.40 14.62 6.13
N PHE A 805 -6.65 13.86 5.06
CA PHE A 805 -5.64 13.56 4.05
C PHE A 805 -5.14 14.82 3.32
N MET A 806 -6.07 15.61 2.73
CA MET A 806 -5.70 16.77 1.90
C MET A 806 -5.06 17.89 2.74
N SER A 807 -5.41 18.04 4.01
CA SER A 807 -4.76 19.01 4.91
C SER A 807 -3.28 18.69 5.07
N SER A 808 -2.93 17.43 5.32
CA SER A 808 -1.55 16.97 5.39
C SER A 808 -0.85 17.00 4.02
N ALA A 809 -1.56 16.58 2.96
CA ALA A 809 -0.99 16.50 1.61
C ALA A 809 -0.61 17.87 1.04
N LEU A 810 -1.37 18.91 1.36
CA LEU A 810 -1.18 20.28 0.86
C LEU A 810 -0.44 21.19 1.83
N GLU A 811 0.04 20.65 2.95
CA GLU A 811 0.81 21.42 3.93
C GLU A 811 2.08 22.00 3.30
N GLY A 812 2.33 23.29 3.52
CA GLY A 812 3.47 24.02 2.97
C GLY A 812 3.38 24.35 1.47
N LEU A 813 2.36 23.86 0.74
CA LEU A 813 2.17 24.19 -0.67
C LEU A 813 1.35 25.46 -0.85
N PRO A 814 1.79 26.41 -1.71
CA PRO A 814 1.03 27.64 -2.00
C PRO A 814 -0.29 27.31 -2.70
N GLU A 815 -1.28 28.20 -2.57
CA GLU A 815 -2.52 28.08 -3.35
C GLU A 815 -2.24 28.26 -4.85
N ARG A 816 -2.85 27.40 -5.68
CA ARG A 816 -2.83 27.48 -7.14
C ARG A 816 -4.26 27.50 -7.65
N HIS A 817 -4.49 28.28 -8.70
CA HIS A 817 -5.80 28.36 -9.34
C HIS A 817 -5.67 28.08 -10.84
N LEU A 818 -6.70 27.51 -11.44
CA LEU A 818 -6.75 27.40 -12.88
C LEU A 818 -6.69 28.80 -13.51
N ALA A 819 -5.85 28.94 -14.54
CA ALA A 819 -5.81 30.17 -15.32
C ALA A 819 -7.16 30.41 -16.03
N GLN A 820 -7.61 31.64 -16.04
CA GLN A 820 -8.83 31.99 -16.79
C GLN A 820 -8.52 31.89 -18.29
N PRO A 821 -9.25 31.03 -19.04
CA PRO A 821 -9.07 30.98 -20.50
C PRO A 821 -9.61 32.22 -21.19
N ASP A 822 -9.14 32.51 -22.40
CA ASP A 822 -9.54 33.65 -23.24
C ASP A 822 -11.02 33.48 -23.49
N GLY A 823 -11.86 33.14 -23.63
CA GLY A 823 -13.29 33.00 -23.90
C GLY A 823 -14.21 33.21 -22.68
N ILE A 824 -13.65 33.61 -21.52
CA ILE A 824 -14.42 33.79 -20.28
C ILE A 824 -14.58 35.27 -19.93
N VAL A 825 -15.82 35.65 -19.54
CA VAL A 825 -16.17 36.98 -19.06
C VAL A 825 -17.00 36.91 -17.77
N THR A 826 -16.81 37.90 -16.92
CA THR A 826 -17.60 38.06 -15.68
C THR A 826 -18.65 39.12 -15.90
N VAL A 827 -19.93 38.79 -15.64
CA VAL A 827 -21.06 39.68 -15.91
C VAL A 827 -21.98 39.74 -14.68
N ARG A 828 -22.56 40.93 -14.42
CA ARG A 828 -23.53 41.09 -13.34
C ARG A 828 -24.88 40.57 -13.81
N ILE A 829 -25.51 39.71 -13.02
CA ILE A 829 -26.83 39.12 -13.31
C ILE A 829 -27.79 39.28 -12.14
N ASN A 830 -29.08 39.28 -12.48
CA ASN A 830 -30.15 39.15 -11.49
C ASN A 830 -30.21 37.69 -11.03
N PRO A 831 -30.04 37.39 -9.71
CA PRO A 831 -30.01 36.02 -9.20
C PRO A 831 -31.34 35.25 -9.35
N GLN A 832 -32.48 35.93 -9.59
CA GLN A 832 -33.79 35.31 -9.70
C GLN A 832 -34.11 34.83 -11.12
N ASN A 833 -33.70 35.59 -12.15
CA ASN A 833 -34.00 35.28 -13.53
C ASN A 833 -32.76 34.95 -14.39
N GLY A 834 -31.53 35.09 -13.86
CA GLY A 834 -30.27 34.81 -14.56
C GLY A 834 -29.90 35.80 -15.67
N LEU A 835 -30.72 36.87 -15.89
CA LEU A 835 -30.47 37.85 -16.94
C LEU A 835 -29.50 38.94 -16.48
N ARG A 836 -28.82 39.60 -17.44
CA ARG A 836 -27.84 40.64 -17.16
C ARG A 836 -28.58 41.89 -16.61
N THR A 837 -28.09 42.44 -15.50
CA THR A 837 -28.66 43.62 -14.86
C THR A 837 -27.62 44.72 -14.66
N SER A 838 -28.07 45.99 -14.65
CA SER A 838 -27.26 47.16 -14.40
C SER A 838 -27.26 47.56 -12.92
N TYR A 839 -28.25 47.13 -12.15
CA TYR A 839 -28.41 47.50 -10.73
C TYR A 839 -28.59 46.24 -9.87
N GLY A 840 -28.01 46.26 -8.66
CA GLY A 840 -28.14 45.13 -7.76
C GLY A 840 -27.49 43.85 -8.34
N GLY A 841 -27.95 42.68 -7.87
CA GLY A 841 -27.55 41.38 -8.43
C GLY A 841 -26.21 40.86 -7.95
N MET A 842 -25.65 39.89 -8.67
CA MET A 842 -24.41 39.21 -8.37
C MET A 842 -23.54 39.02 -9.62
N PHE A 843 -22.25 38.86 -9.44
CA PHE A 843 -21.36 38.51 -10.54
C PHE A 843 -21.39 37.00 -10.82
N GLU A 844 -21.42 36.67 -12.12
CA GLU A 844 -21.37 35.28 -12.61
C GLU A 844 -20.46 35.21 -13.83
N ILE A 845 -19.86 34.04 -14.07
CA ILE A 845 -18.94 33.79 -15.18
C ILE A 845 -19.63 33.10 -16.34
N PHE A 846 -19.26 33.53 -17.56
CA PHE A 846 -19.87 33.06 -18.80
C PHE A 846 -18.79 32.85 -19.87
N ARG A 847 -19.09 31.98 -20.82
CA ARG A 847 -18.39 32.04 -22.12
C ARG A 847 -18.84 33.35 -22.84
N THR A 848 -17.93 34.00 -23.52
CA THR A 848 -18.17 35.28 -24.22
C THR A 848 -19.37 35.19 -25.18
N ASN A 849 -19.52 34.08 -25.88
CA ASN A 849 -20.61 33.80 -26.82
C ASN A 849 -21.90 33.28 -26.17
N ARG A 850 -21.97 33.19 -24.82
CA ARG A 850 -23.12 32.68 -24.07
C ARG A 850 -23.55 33.64 -22.94
N VAL A 851 -23.22 34.93 -23.05
CA VAL A 851 -23.67 35.95 -22.11
C VAL A 851 -25.19 36.12 -22.20
N PRO A 852 -25.92 36.06 -21.07
CA PRO A 852 -27.39 36.22 -21.10
C PRO A 852 -27.82 37.59 -21.60
N GLY A 853 -29.03 37.67 -22.14
CA GLY A 853 -29.68 38.94 -22.54
C GLY A 853 -29.82 39.91 -21.36
N ARG A 854 -30.04 41.18 -21.67
CA ARG A 854 -30.35 42.20 -20.64
C ARG A 854 -31.76 42.00 -20.10
N GLU A 855 -31.92 42.20 -18.78
CA GLU A 855 -33.21 42.32 -18.16
C GLU A 855 -33.91 43.56 -18.72
N VAL A 856 -35.11 43.38 -19.24
CA VAL A 856 -35.94 44.51 -19.69
C VAL A 856 -36.50 45.15 -18.43
N TYR A 857 -36.11 46.40 -18.17
CA TYR A 857 -36.64 47.17 -17.03
C TYR A 857 -38.14 47.38 -17.27
N ASN A 858 -38.98 46.77 -16.44
CA ASN A 858 -40.40 47.05 -16.40
C ASN A 858 -40.68 47.99 -15.21
N PRO A 859 -40.92 49.27 -15.46
CA PRO A 859 -41.14 50.24 -14.40
C PRO A 859 -42.38 50.00 -13.53
N TYR A 860 -43.24 49.07 -13.97
CA TYR A 860 -44.51 48.77 -13.30
C TYR A 860 -44.45 47.59 -12.33
N ARG A 861 -43.37 46.86 -12.27
CA ARG A 861 -43.27 45.63 -11.43
C ARG A 861 -43.06 45.92 -9.93
N ASN A 862 -42.69 47.15 -9.55
CA ASN A 862 -42.44 47.56 -8.15
C ASN A 862 -43.57 48.43 -7.53
N ARG A 863 -44.74 48.44 -8.15
CA ARG A 863 -45.87 49.23 -7.59
C ARG A 863 -46.90 48.42 -6.80
N TYR A 864 -46.74 47.11 -6.72
CA TYR A 864 -47.56 46.27 -5.84
C TYR A 864 -46.66 45.62 -4.80
N THR A 865 -46.41 46.35 -3.71
CA THR A 865 -45.99 45.76 -2.42
C THR A 865 -47.23 45.20 -1.74
N ASP A 866 -47.04 44.15 -0.92
CA ASP A 866 -48.06 43.32 -0.27
C ASP A 866 -49.00 44.04 0.73
N GLU A 867 -49.29 45.35 0.58
CA GLU A 867 -50.18 46.12 1.47
C GLU A 867 -51.57 46.35 0.91
N ASP A 868 -51.92 45.94 -0.31
CA ASP A 868 -53.25 46.22 -0.91
C ASP A 868 -54.07 44.94 -1.20
N MET A 869 -54.00 43.93 -0.40
CA MET A 869 -54.97 42.82 -0.44
C MET A 869 -55.73 42.67 0.86
N ASP A 870 -56.43 43.74 1.28
CA ASP A 870 -57.68 43.63 2.04
C ASP A 870 -58.81 43.56 1.06
N MET A 871 -59.25 42.34 0.69
CA MET A 871 -60.49 42.07 0.00
C MET A 871 -61.48 41.49 0.98
N PRO A 872 -62.73 42.12 1.06
CA PRO A 872 -63.72 41.62 1.99
C PRO A 872 -64.27 40.26 1.53
N SER A 873 -64.53 39.43 2.53
CA SER A 873 -65.27 38.19 2.42
C SER A 873 -66.65 38.43 1.80
N HIS A 874 -66.94 37.83 0.66
CA HIS A 874 -68.31 37.58 0.20
C HIS A 874 -68.54 36.13 -0.19
N ASP A 875 -69.51 35.62 0.47
CA ASP A 875 -70.16 34.35 0.53
C ASP A 875 -70.57 33.77 -0.84
N SER A 876 -70.44 32.46 -0.85
CA SER A 876 -71.20 31.45 -1.61
C SER A 876 -71.86 31.79 -2.96
N ARG A 877 -71.45 31.07 -3.99
CA ARG A 877 -72.33 30.22 -4.84
C ARG A 877 -71.55 29.29 -5.72
N GLU A 878 -71.96 28.03 -5.64
CA GLU A 878 -71.67 26.97 -6.63
C GLU A 878 -72.01 27.48 -8.03
N ASP A 879 -71.06 27.19 -8.99
CA ASP A 879 -71.45 26.75 -10.33
C ASP A 879 -70.23 26.17 -11.08
N SER A 880 -70.44 24.92 -11.42
CA SER A 880 -69.95 24.08 -12.52
C SER A 880 -68.69 24.51 -13.27
N LEU A 881 -67.74 23.61 -13.25
CA LEU A 881 -66.65 23.39 -14.21
C LEU A 881 -67.13 23.37 -15.65
N PRO A 882 -66.25 23.74 -16.60
CA PRO A 882 -66.06 22.87 -17.75
C PRO A 882 -64.66 22.23 -17.74
N GLU A 883 -64.70 20.93 -17.89
CA GLU A 883 -63.59 20.17 -18.46
C GLU A 883 -63.17 20.79 -19.80
N GLU A 884 -61.89 20.84 -19.99
CA GLU A 884 -61.06 20.77 -21.18
C GLU A 884 -59.96 21.80 -21.17
N LEU A 885 -58.72 21.28 -21.04
CA LEU A 885 -57.56 21.50 -21.87
C LEU A 885 -56.26 21.22 -21.11
N PHE A 886 -55.80 19.99 -21.37
CA PHE A 886 -54.37 19.52 -21.55
C PHE A 886 -53.26 20.10 -20.68
#